data_c7d01eafbed6200e49c1bcaac41d1aa9
#
_entry.id   c7d01eafbed6200e49c1bcaac41d1aa9
#
_cell.length_a   1.000
_cell.length_b   1.000
_cell.length_c   1.000
_cell.angle_alpha   90.00
_cell.angle_beta   90.00
_cell.angle_gamma   90.00
#
_symmetry.space_group_name_H-M   'P 1'
#
loop_
_entity.id
_entity.type
_entity.pdbx_description
1 polymer ?
#
loop_
_entity_poly.entity_id
_entity_poly.type
_entity_poly.pdbx_seq_one_letter_code
_entity_poly.pdbx_strand_id
1 'polypeptide(L)'
;MWCTTRRLGPTQAAFSITPSFRRGAGMCGPRSRSVLPVTSSWLLAAVYCCGARTTTISEATPWPCGNDTLGGSKPGAARFAAAAMECEDTSGLLQQQHQQRSGIATGHSGGGVSGHELQHSPGRTEQEDEEKTKAEGRRGGCRGDRRGGRVAGLQSAASVGRRDQGPILDAKTIKKYVTPLVIPPVMRTARCRTLFCGPRRVAKYEIAMRRFKQQILPGAHWNNPIWGILQEPLPENHTFGSTEVFGYGPAADPEPDSTALNGSLGLAPAANSQFNYPAYTVENTRFKPTSVDWINHLVENPWKCKWRWPRGPDCNFIKHIIPVDQSLHWANPGRLMCNPALNKTIDCRPSNVTDPELGRQYSGPVPMVVHVHGGHTDPESDGYPEAWWLPAASDISESFARQGTLVNQFGRLTNFRLGVANFRYRNDQPSATLWFHDHTLGMTRNNVYAGPAGFWIIRESGGRETGLVRGSLPGPAPRPGEGLLETNLPGKKGRDRLREIPILIQDRSFYENGSLFYPDNRAFFEELHPDQLQIPLIGNPENVSDIPRIWNPEAFFDVMVVNGVSWPVHKVEPDLYRFRLLNGCGSRFLNLALCVVDGSGAPCPLDSDGRPDPPEHELSFYQIGAEQSLLPKVVEVRTGFKTALPGNGFIPRHKRPASSPREALLMGPSERADVLVDFRGLKKGTVVRLINTGPDEPFGGFDPSVGIADENTTRQVMEFHVVHDTKVGNDATPPEHLKLRLPDANDPANLVWRQPAVVTERRDLALLEEDSEEICSTTEADGAIVWDPEAEPNPEEPGTCRLKGSNASTVVSKPFGPKAVLLGINGSSVDFRRTLWEDPIVTNPKKDTTEIWEFWNWSEDSHPIHIHLVKFRVISRIRFNTTTAMLAEKSEPAVPTEAGWKDTVIAYPGQVTKVAATFDIEGLYVWHCHVLEHEDNEMMVPYCVGPKSSAPGCDVVP
;
A
#
# COMPACT_ATOMS: atom_id res chain seq x y z
N MET A 1 57.20 -35.71 -7.47
CA MET A 1 58.00 -36.07 -6.27
C MET A 1 57.01 -36.08 -5.13
N TRP A 2 56.54 -37.25 -4.80
CA TRP A 2 56.82 -38.15 -3.73
C TRP A 2 56.69 -37.47 -2.38
N CYS A 3 55.97 -37.92 -1.31
CA CYS A 3 55.45 -39.20 -0.88
C CYS A 3 54.55 -38.94 0.33
N THR A 4 53.40 -39.54 0.38
CA THR A 4 52.87 -40.67 1.13
C THR A 4 52.88 -40.58 2.66
N THR A 5 51.69 -40.73 3.21
CA THR A 5 50.99 -41.72 4.05
C THR A 5 51.37 -41.77 5.52
N ARG A 6 50.50 -41.90 6.48
CA ARG A 6 49.63 -43.01 6.91
C ARG A 6 48.78 -42.64 8.13
N ARG A 7 47.60 -43.22 8.16
CA ARG A 7 46.63 -43.55 9.20
C ARG A 7 47.21 -44.08 10.54
N LEU A 8 46.47 -43.83 11.64
CA LEU A 8 45.90 -44.85 12.56
C LEU A 8 45.02 -44.18 13.66
N GLY A 9 43.81 -44.63 13.85
CA GLY A 9 43.01 -44.51 15.06
C GLY A 9 43.03 -45.89 15.77
N PRO A 10 42.08 -46.25 16.65
CA PRO A 10 41.17 -45.54 17.53
C PRO A 10 41.27 -46.00 19.01
N THR A 11 40.57 -45.44 19.99
CA THR A 11 39.93 -46.24 21.06
C THR A 11 39.02 -45.37 21.97
N GLN A 12 37.89 -45.98 22.31
CA GLN A 12 36.86 -45.56 23.26
C GLN A 12 37.35 -45.59 24.71
N ALA A 13 36.71 -44.79 25.56
CA ALA A 13 36.20 -45.21 26.87
C ALA A 13 35.30 -44.16 27.51
N ALA A 14 34.11 -44.57 27.84
CA ALA A 14 33.12 -43.93 28.65
C ALA A 14 33.46 -44.00 30.14
N PHE A 15 33.01 -42.98 30.91
CA PHE A 15 32.52 -43.19 32.30
C PHE A 15 31.62 -42.07 32.73
N SER A 16 30.42 -42.43 33.07
CA SER A 16 29.41 -41.61 33.80
C SER A 16 29.68 -41.67 35.31
N ILE A 17 29.28 -40.61 36.05
CA ILE A 17 28.78 -40.73 37.43
C ILE A 17 28.14 -39.38 37.83
N THR A 18 26.85 -39.33 38.08
CA THR A 18 26.14 -38.51 39.07
C THR A 18 26.09 -39.34 40.38
N PRO A 19 25.78 -38.84 41.58
CA PRO A 19 24.73 -37.88 41.93
C PRO A 19 24.94 -37.02 43.26
N SER A 20 23.98 -36.11 43.42
CA SER A 20 23.17 -35.84 44.66
C SER A 20 23.63 -35.04 45.85
N PHE A 21 22.76 -34.04 46.16
CA PHE A 21 22.18 -33.63 47.48
C PHE A 21 23.04 -32.99 48.57
N ARG A 22 22.74 -31.80 49.04
CA ARG A 22 21.85 -31.36 50.16
C ARG A 22 22.20 -29.97 50.72
N ARG A 23 21.17 -29.12 50.84
CA ARG A 23 20.77 -28.17 51.90
C ARG A 23 21.80 -27.64 52.94
N GLY A 24 21.69 -26.33 53.17
CA GLY A 24 22.10 -25.68 54.42
C GLY A 24 21.74 -24.20 54.43
N ALA A 25 20.84 -23.82 55.32
CA ALA A 25 20.36 -22.49 55.60
C ALA A 25 21.30 -21.72 56.52
N GLY A 26 21.24 -20.39 56.54
CA GLY A 26 21.83 -19.58 57.60
C GLY A 26 21.94 -18.09 57.31
N MET A 27 21.15 -17.39 57.83
CA MET A 27 20.87 -16.01 58.25
C MET A 27 22.07 -15.07 58.56
N CYS A 28 21.65 -13.77 58.49
CA CYS A 28 22.12 -12.57 59.21
C CYS A 28 23.08 -11.61 58.53
N GLY A 29 22.56 -10.39 58.25
CA GLY A 29 23.28 -9.17 58.04
C GLY A 29 23.81 -8.52 59.34
N PRO A 30 23.98 -7.19 59.51
CA PRO A 30 24.25 -6.08 58.58
C PRO A 30 25.37 -5.14 59.00
N ARG A 31 25.46 -3.94 58.37
CA ARG A 31 26.25 -2.70 58.75
C ARG A 31 27.54 -2.49 57.95
N SER A 32 27.85 -1.38 57.41
CA SER A 32 27.63 0.07 57.49
C SER A 32 28.95 0.80 57.18
N ARG A 33 28.83 1.90 56.42
CA ARG A 33 29.74 3.09 56.37
C ARG A 33 31.20 2.90 55.97
N SER A 34 31.85 3.71 55.18
CA SER A 34 31.86 5.16 54.99
C SER A 34 32.99 5.59 54.03
N VAL A 35 32.76 6.70 53.31
CA VAL A 35 33.63 7.87 53.12
C VAL A 35 34.87 7.79 52.22
N LEU A 36 34.78 8.54 51.14
CA LEU A 36 35.67 9.44 50.38
C LEU A 36 37.08 9.74 51.02
N PRO A 37 38.07 10.39 50.35
CA PRO A 37 38.17 11.06 49.05
C PRO A 37 39.59 11.04 48.39
N VAL A 38 39.75 11.88 47.30
CA VAL A 38 40.89 12.81 46.98
C VAL A 38 41.82 12.48 45.85
N THR A 39 41.74 13.36 44.84
CA THR A 39 42.78 14.12 44.05
C THR A 39 43.80 13.35 43.22
N SER A 40 44.29 13.84 42.15
CA SER A 40 44.48 15.11 41.42
C SER A 40 45.15 14.84 40.09
N SER A 41 44.87 15.64 39.12
CA SER A 41 45.62 16.64 38.37
C SER A 41 46.64 16.17 37.30
N TRP A 42 46.67 16.89 36.23
CA TRP A 42 47.55 17.75 35.46
C TRP A 42 47.38 17.55 33.94
N LEU A 43 46.98 18.55 33.19
CA LEU A 43 47.63 19.71 32.50
C LEU A 43 48.40 19.27 31.23
N LEU A 44 48.25 19.88 30.09
CA LEU A 44 48.62 21.15 29.47
C LEU A 44 48.13 21.16 28.00
N ALA A 45 47.47 22.09 27.43
CA ALA A 45 47.71 23.47 27.01
C ALA A 45 48.44 23.62 25.69
N ALA A 46 47.87 24.45 24.79
CA ALA A 46 48.37 25.63 24.06
C ALA A 46 47.45 25.91 22.86
N VAL A 47 46.72 27.00 22.78
CA VAL A 47 46.96 28.44 22.62
C VAL A 47 47.47 28.83 21.23
N TYR A 48 46.69 29.68 20.55
CA TYR A 48 46.96 31.00 19.95
C TYR A 48 45.70 31.47 19.19
N CYS A 49 44.95 32.50 19.61
CA CYS A 49 45.08 33.99 19.47
C CYS A 49 45.04 34.43 18.01
N CYS A 50 44.33 35.40 17.54
CA CYS A 50 43.81 36.73 17.97
C CYS A 50 42.86 37.18 16.84
N GLY A 51 41.98 38.09 16.94
CA GLY A 51 41.80 39.29 17.60
C GLY A 51 40.47 40.01 17.27
N ALA A 52 40.14 40.81 18.16
CA ALA A 52 38.93 41.58 18.36
C ALA A 52 38.70 42.79 17.42
N ARG A 53 37.47 43.25 17.30
CA ARG A 53 37.09 44.64 17.59
C ARG A 53 35.60 44.79 17.85
N THR A 54 35.35 45.30 19.02
CA THR A 54 34.12 45.86 19.62
C THR A 54 33.68 47.16 18.97
N THR A 55 32.37 47.41 18.94
CA THR A 55 31.79 48.68 19.35
C THR A 55 30.36 48.49 19.86
N THR A 56 30.16 48.98 21.02
CA THR A 56 28.96 49.07 21.88
C THR A 56 28.11 50.29 21.60
N ILE A 57 26.91 50.24 22.27
CA ILE A 57 26.00 51.34 22.70
C ILE A 57 24.68 51.39 21.97
N SER A 58 23.47 51.45 22.56
CA SER A 58 22.97 51.52 23.94
C SER A 58 21.47 51.34 23.97
N GLU A 59 20.98 51.00 25.11
CA GLU A 59 19.64 50.88 25.65
C GLU A 59 18.66 52.00 25.28
N ALA A 60 17.37 51.71 25.25
CA ALA A 60 16.32 52.29 26.09
C ALA A 60 14.94 51.68 25.84
N THR A 61 14.34 51.19 26.86
CA THR A 61 12.91 50.94 27.14
C THR A 61 12.28 52.14 27.83
N PRO A 62 11.00 52.17 28.35
CA PRO A 62 9.73 51.60 27.91
C PRO A 62 8.52 52.56 28.08
N TRP A 63 7.33 52.13 27.62
CA TRP A 63 5.95 52.39 28.13
C TRP A 63 5.38 53.83 28.17
N PRO A 64 3.98 54.09 28.23
CA PRO A 64 2.89 53.24 28.66
C PRO A 64 1.53 53.35 27.87
N CYS A 65 0.55 52.59 28.36
CA CYS A 65 -0.89 52.54 28.07
C CYS A 65 -1.65 53.87 28.23
N GLY A 66 -2.77 53.98 27.50
CA GLY A 66 -3.81 54.96 27.78
C GLY A 66 -5.12 54.57 27.08
N ASN A 67 -6.10 54.22 27.88
CA ASN A 67 -7.52 54.17 27.52
C ASN A 67 -8.03 55.57 27.22
N ASP A 68 -9.00 55.69 26.31
CA ASP A 68 -10.32 56.28 26.62
C ASP A 68 -11.22 56.37 25.39
N THR A 69 -12.31 55.85 25.57
CA THR A 69 -13.75 56.09 25.24
C THR A 69 -14.21 57.24 24.39
N LEU A 70 -15.34 56.97 23.72
CA LEU A 70 -16.49 57.75 23.34
C LEU A 70 -16.63 58.28 21.91
N GLY A 71 -17.76 57.88 21.31
CA GLY A 71 -18.67 58.79 20.65
C GLY A 71 -18.99 58.58 19.18
N GLY A 72 -20.03 57.89 18.92
CA GLY A 72 -21.26 58.19 18.20
C GLY A 72 -21.22 58.81 16.80
N SER A 73 -21.85 58.11 15.90
CA SER A 73 -23.07 58.50 15.15
C SER A 73 -23.23 57.72 13.81
N LYS A 74 -24.37 57.13 13.69
CA LYS A 74 -24.98 56.71 12.37
C LYS A 74 -25.60 57.98 11.74
N PRO A 75 -26.01 58.06 10.45
CA PRO A 75 -26.77 57.03 9.74
C PRO A 75 -26.57 57.00 8.21
N GLY A 76 -27.26 56.04 7.55
CA GLY A 76 -27.48 56.08 6.11
C GLY A 76 -27.85 54.75 5.50
N ALA A 77 -29.15 54.43 5.51
CA ALA A 77 -29.72 53.28 4.84
C ALA A 77 -29.93 53.57 3.34
N ALA A 78 -29.67 52.56 2.50
CA ALA A 78 -30.32 52.47 1.20
C ALA A 78 -30.66 51.02 0.90
N ARG A 79 -31.93 50.72 0.81
CA ARG A 79 -32.54 49.47 0.36
C ARG A 79 -32.26 49.26 -1.14
N PHE A 80 -31.95 48.03 -1.54
CA PHE A 80 -32.46 47.51 -2.80
C PHE A 80 -32.86 46.05 -2.63
N ALA A 81 -33.94 45.70 -3.38
CA ALA A 81 -34.85 44.66 -3.15
C ALA A 81 -34.36 43.27 -3.64
N ALA A 82 -34.93 42.25 -3.02
CA ALA A 82 -34.87 40.85 -3.40
C ALA A 82 -35.55 40.61 -4.76
N ALA A 83 -34.93 39.76 -5.56
CA ALA A 83 -35.59 38.94 -6.58
C ALA A 83 -35.07 37.50 -6.43
N ALA A 84 -35.98 36.66 -5.97
CA ALA A 84 -35.80 35.21 -6.03
C ALA A 84 -35.97 34.80 -7.50
N MET A 85 -35.08 33.98 -8.00
CA MET A 85 -35.29 33.14 -9.18
C MET A 85 -34.83 31.71 -8.85
N GLU A 86 -35.73 30.81 -9.08
CA GLU A 86 -35.65 29.39 -8.98
C GLU A 86 -34.55 28.89 -9.89
N CYS A 87 -33.71 27.97 -9.39
CA CYS A 87 -32.77 27.18 -10.20
C CYS A 87 -33.51 25.88 -10.58
N GLU A 88 -33.76 25.71 -11.84
CA GLU A 88 -34.05 24.41 -12.44
C GLU A 88 -32.75 23.71 -12.76
N ASP A 89 -32.79 22.40 -12.57
CA ASP A 89 -31.78 21.41 -12.88
C ASP A 89 -31.15 21.60 -14.27
N THR A 90 -29.81 21.65 -14.29
CA THR A 90 -29.01 21.52 -15.51
C THR A 90 -27.81 20.62 -15.24
N SER A 91 -28.09 19.34 -15.03
CA SER A 91 -27.05 18.28 -14.98
C SER A 91 -26.73 17.66 -16.33
N GLY A 92 -27.12 18.29 -17.44
CA GLY A 92 -27.00 17.73 -18.77
C GLY A 92 -26.09 18.45 -19.78
N LEU A 93 -25.20 19.36 -19.35
CA LEU A 93 -24.47 20.22 -20.30
C LEU A 93 -22.95 20.26 -20.16
N LEU A 94 -22.37 19.44 -19.30
CA LEU A 94 -20.91 19.48 -19.03
C LEU A 94 -20.04 18.59 -19.95
N GLN A 95 -20.65 17.69 -20.71
CA GLN A 95 -19.88 16.81 -21.63
C GLN A 95 -19.56 17.43 -23.00
N GLN A 96 -20.15 18.53 -23.39
CA GLN A 96 -20.04 19.05 -24.75
C GLN A 96 -18.88 20.03 -25.05
N GLN A 97 -18.10 20.45 -24.08
CA GLN A 97 -17.07 21.50 -24.36
C GLN A 97 -15.63 20.98 -24.57
N HIS A 98 -15.32 19.72 -24.36
CA HIS A 98 -13.97 19.20 -24.54
C HIS A 98 -13.59 18.77 -25.95
N GLN A 99 -14.55 18.60 -26.86
CA GLN A 99 -14.27 18.10 -28.24
C GLN A 99 -13.96 19.18 -29.31
N GLN A 100 -14.05 20.46 -29.03
CA GLN A 100 -13.95 21.50 -30.09
C GLN A 100 -12.58 22.13 -30.30
N ARG A 101 -11.45 21.68 -29.72
CA ARG A 101 -10.17 22.38 -29.87
C ARG A 101 -8.98 21.59 -30.44
N SER A 102 -9.14 20.39 -30.99
CA SER A 102 -8.04 19.64 -31.60
C SER A 102 -7.95 19.71 -33.14
N GLY A 103 -8.54 20.67 -33.75
CA GLY A 103 -8.45 20.84 -35.19
C GLY A 103 -8.04 22.24 -35.57
N ILE A 104 -6.77 22.47 -35.88
CA ILE A 104 -6.21 23.44 -36.88
C ILE A 104 -4.69 23.47 -36.69
N ALA A 105 -3.98 22.87 -37.65
CA ALA A 105 -2.92 23.48 -38.44
C ALA A 105 -2.13 22.42 -39.21
N THR A 106 -2.54 22.16 -40.44
CA THR A 106 -1.64 21.71 -41.48
C THR A 106 -1.58 22.76 -42.56
N GLY A 107 -0.40 23.22 -42.83
CA GLY A 107 -0.12 24.15 -43.91
C GLY A 107 1.30 23.97 -44.47
N HIS A 108 1.37 23.19 -45.54
CA HIS A 108 2.21 23.32 -46.76
C HIS A 108 3.71 23.67 -46.68
N SER A 109 4.52 22.84 -47.26
CA SER A 109 5.12 22.86 -48.64
C SER A 109 6.33 21.89 -48.65
N GLY A 110 6.55 21.00 -49.59
CA GLY A 110 6.65 21.14 -51.01
C GLY A 110 8.05 20.83 -51.52
N GLY A 111 8.23 19.81 -52.39
CA GLY A 111 9.47 19.50 -53.13
C GLY A 111 10.04 18.12 -52.78
N GLY A 112 10.05 17.16 -53.58
CA GLY A 112 10.18 16.79 -54.92
C GLY A 112 11.54 16.13 -55.23
N VAL A 113 11.47 14.97 -55.92
CA VAL A 113 12.46 14.34 -56.82
C VAL A 113 12.93 12.92 -56.49
N SER A 114 12.37 11.99 -57.32
CA SER A 114 12.98 10.82 -58.02
C SER A 114 13.89 9.87 -57.24
N GLY A 115 13.70 8.59 -57.25
CA GLY A 115 13.45 7.61 -58.29
C GLY A 115 14.61 6.64 -58.39
N HIS A 116 14.38 5.35 -58.19
CA HIS A 116 14.94 4.28 -58.98
C HIS A 116 14.42 2.91 -58.53
N GLU A 117 13.80 2.24 -59.47
CA GLU A 117 13.51 0.83 -59.51
C GLU A 117 14.77 -0.06 -59.42
N LEU A 118 14.60 -1.26 -58.85
CA LEU A 118 15.11 -2.48 -59.54
C LEU A 118 14.41 -3.72 -58.93
N GLN A 119 13.76 -4.42 -59.84
CA GLN A 119 13.18 -5.76 -59.72
C GLN A 119 14.26 -6.82 -59.51
N HIS A 120 13.87 -7.93 -58.83
CA HIS A 120 13.96 -9.30 -59.35
C HIS A 120 13.49 -10.36 -58.37
N SER A 121 12.47 -11.08 -58.76
CA SER A 121 12.18 -12.48 -58.39
C SER A 121 12.79 -13.39 -59.49
N PRO A 122 12.77 -14.75 -59.47
CA PRO A 122 12.01 -15.72 -58.64
C PRO A 122 12.73 -17.08 -58.33
N GLY A 123 12.10 -17.93 -57.54
CA GLY A 123 11.95 -19.37 -57.83
C GLY A 123 12.70 -20.42 -57.03
N ARG A 124 11.99 -21.31 -56.39
CA ARG A 124 11.81 -22.78 -56.55
C ARG A 124 11.53 -23.44 -55.21
N THR A 125 10.36 -23.99 -55.00
CA THR A 125 9.80 -25.40 -54.99
C THR A 125 10.74 -26.52 -54.60
N GLU A 126 10.25 -27.34 -53.64
CA GLU A 126 10.16 -28.80 -53.57
C GLU A 126 9.66 -29.14 -52.15
N GLN A 127 8.51 -29.71 -51.96
CA GLN A 127 7.85 -31.01 -52.11
C GLN A 127 8.33 -32.09 -51.11
N GLU A 128 7.35 -32.47 -50.27
CA GLU A 128 6.92 -33.80 -49.83
C GLU A 128 7.88 -34.75 -49.10
N ASP A 129 7.41 -35.22 -47.91
CA ASP A 129 7.04 -36.68 -47.81
C ASP A 129 6.20 -36.96 -46.56
N GLU A 130 5.12 -37.71 -46.77
CA GLU A 130 4.26 -38.41 -45.82
C GLU A 130 4.94 -39.66 -45.25
N GLU A 131 4.65 -40.01 -44.00
CA GLU A 131 4.52 -41.42 -43.61
C GLU A 131 3.51 -41.65 -42.50
N LYS A 132 2.58 -42.58 -42.83
CA LYS A 132 1.51 -43.13 -42.02
C LYS A 132 2.00 -44.23 -41.14
N THR A 133 1.42 -44.41 -39.96
CA THR A 133 1.06 -45.78 -39.47
C THR A 133 -0.19 -45.78 -38.59
N LYS A 134 -0.98 -46.80 -38.91
CA LYS A 134 -2.29 -47.18 -38.33
C LYS A 134 -2.18 -48.02 -37.07
N ALA A 135 -3.24 -48.01 -36.25
CA ALA A 135 -4.10 -49.20 -35.96
C ALA A 135 -5.06 -48.84 -34.80
N GLU A 136 -6.35 -48.90 -34.97
CA GLU A 136 -7.36 -49.94 -34.57
C GLU A 136 -7.56 -50.04 -33.05
N GLY A 137 -8.73 -50.02 -32.44
CA GLY A 137 -10.12 -50.08 -32.87
C GLY A 137 -11.00 -50.54 -31.70
N ARG A 138 -12.31 -50.31 -31.86
CA ARG A 138 -13.53 -50.96 -31.27
C ARG A 138 -14.37 -50.06 -30.37
N ARG A 139 -15.43 -49.58 -30.96
CA ARG A 139 -16.86 -49.94 -31.05
C ARG A 139 -17.67 -49.98 -29.76
N GLY A 140 -18.72 -49.21 -29.74
CA GLY A 140 -19.92 -49.35 -28.93
C GLY A 140 -20.82 -48.13 -29.05
N GLY A 141 -21.83 -48.26 -29.90
CA GLY A 141 -22.76 -47.21 -30.31
C GLY A 141 -24.05 -47.23 -29.55
N CYS A 142 -24.78 -46.14 -29.66
CA CYS A 142 -26.23 -46.17 -29.93
C CYS A 142 -26.77 -44.79 -30.35
N ARG A 143 -27.71 -44.83 -31.25
CA ARG A 143 -28.36 -43.76 -32.04
C ARG A 143 -29.28 -42.85 -31.22
N GLY A 144 -29.48 -41.65 -31.73
CA GLY A 144 -30.62 -40.77 -31.43
C GLY A 144 -30.61 -39.48 -32.21
N ASP A 145 -31.27 -39.48 -33.34
CA ASP A 145 -31.53 -38.33 -34.22
C ASP A 145 -32.37 -37.24 -33.60
N ARG A 146 -32.00 -35.97 -33.84
CA ARG A 146 -32.95 -34.90 -34.25
C ARG A 146 -32.25 -33.61 -34.64
N ARG A 147 -32.63 -33.13 -35.78
CA ARG A 147 -32.24 -31.93 -36.51
C ARG A 147 -32.59 -30.63 -35.74
N GLY A 148 -31.70 -29.68 -35.74
CA GLY A 148 -31.93 -28.29 -35.43
C GLY A 148 -30.66 -27.51 -35.86
N GLY A 149 -30.85 -26.61 -36.85
CA GLY A 149 -29.76 -25.81 -37.39
C GLY A 149 -29.11 -24.97 -36.31
N ARG A 150 -27.79 -25.01 -36.24
CA ARG A 150 -27.00 -24.09 -35.46
C ARG A 150 -26.23 -23.15 -36.39
N VAL A 151 -26.51 -21.89 -36.23
CA VAL A 151 -25.62 -20.80 -36.57
C VAL A 151 -24.31 -21.06 -35.81
N ALA A 152 -23.20 -21.01 -36.50
CA ALA A 152 -21.90 -21.16 -35.89
C ALA A 152 -21.65 -19.98 -34.93
N GLY A 153 -21.85 -20.23 -33.66
CA GLY A 153 -21.49 -19.28 -32.61
C GLY A 153 -19.97 -19.18 -32.50
N LEU A 154 -19.47 -17.98 -32.58
CA LEU A 154 -18.13 -17.60 -32.25
C LEU A 154 -17.75 -18.18 -30.85
N GLN A 155 -16.83 -19.11 -30.83
CA GLN A 155 -16.22 -19.55 -29.57
C GLN A 155 -15.29 -18.41 -29.10
N SER A 156 -15.75 -17.68 -28.10
CA SER A 156 -14.90 -16.79 -27.35
C SER A 156 -13.62 -17.52 -26.92
N ALA A 157 -12.46 -16.90 -27.12
CA ALA A 157 -11.19 -17.36 -26.58
C ALA A 157 -11.25 -17.21 -25.03
N ALA A 158 -12.11 -17.99 -24.38
CA ALA A 158 -12.26 -18.00 -22.94
C ALA A 158 -11.11 -18.78 -22.31
N SER A 159 -10.38 -18.15 -21.44
CA SER A 159 -9.63 -18.66 -20.29
C SER A 159 -9.16 -20.11 -20.37
N VAL A 160 -8.08 -20.36 -21.06
CA VAL A 160 -7.31 -21.59 -20.91
C VAL A 160 -6.43 -21.43 -19.67
N GLY A 161 -6.92 -21.82 -18.50
CA GLY A 161 -6.07 -21.88 -17.30
C GLY A 161 -6.73 -22.01 -15.93
N ARG A 162 -8.05 -21.81 -15.78
CA ARG A 162 -8.67 -21.73 -14.45
C ARG A 162 -9.83 -22.70 -14.16
N ARG A 163 -9.99 -23.78 -14.90
CA ARG A 163 -11.14 -24.70 -14.72
C ARG A 163 -11.22 -25.42 -13.34
N ASP A 164 -10.22 -25.27 -12.49
CA ASP A 164 -10.12 -26.03 -11.22
C ASP A 164 -10.34 -25.18 -9.95
N GLN A 165 -10.62 -23.86 -10.04
CA GLN A 165 -10.75 -23.00 -8.85
C GLN A 165 -12.16 -22.93 -8.26
N GLY A 166 -13.18 -23.29 -9.04
CA GLY A 166 -14.58 -23.17 -8.62
C GLY A 166 -15.11 -21.73 -8.71
N PRO A 167 -16.37 -21.50 -8.26
CA PRO A 167 -16.97 -20.16 -8.23
C PRO A 167 -16.31 -19.26 -7.17
N ILE A 168 -16.60 -17.96 -7.26
CA ILE A 168 -16.23 -16.98 -6.24
C ILE A 168 -17.03 -17.29 -4.97
N LEU A 169 -16.35 -17.27 -3.83
CA LEU A 169 -16.95 -17.54 -2.52
C LEU A 169 -17.81 -16.36 -2.08
N ASP A 170 -19.08 -16.58 -1.77
CA ASP A 170 -19.92 -15.58 -1.13
C ASP A 170 -19.42 -15.30 0.29
N ALA A 171 -18.89 -14.10 0.51
CA ALA A 171 -18.34 -13.64 1.78
C ALA A 171 -19.35 -13.66 2.94
N LYS A 172 -20.68 -13.57 2.64
CA LYS A 172 -21.75 -13.66 3.63
C LYS A 172 -21.84 -15.02 4.29
N THR A 173 -21.36 -16.06 3.60
CA THR A 173 -21.35 -17.45 4.11
C THR A 173 -20.22 -17.71 5.09
N ILE A 174 -19.20 -16.86 5.14
CA ILE A 174 -18.03 -17.01 6.00
C ILE A 174 -18.41 -16.62 7.43
N LYS A 175 -18.20 -17.53 8.38
CA LYS A 175 -18.41 -17.24 9.80
C LYS A 175 -17.38 -16.27 10.35
N LYS A 176 -17.84 -15.12 10.85
CA LYS A 176 -17.00 -14.06 11.38
C LYS A 176 -16.66 -14.25 12.86
N TYR A 177 -15.54 -13.63 13.31
CA TYR A 177 -15.11 -13.55 14.71
C TYR A 177 -14.88 -14.91 15.39
N VAL A 178 -14.54 -15.93 14.58
CA VAL A 178 -14.21 -17.28 15.07
C VAL A 178 -12.71 -17.58 15.07
N THR A 179 -11.92 -16.72 14.44
CA THR A 179 -10.47 -16.86 14.33
C THR A 179 -9.77 -15.79 15.18
N PRO A 180 -8.64 -16.12 15.85
CA PRO A 180 -7.90 -15.14 16.63
C PRO A 180 -7.15 -14.15 15.74
N LEU A 181 -7.09 -12.89 16.17
CA LEU A 181 -6.15 -11.94 15.58
C LEU A 181 -4.73 -12.50 15.68
N VAL A 182 -4.03 -12.56 14.58
CA VAL A 182 -2.60 -12.87 14.53
C VAL A 182 -1.81 -11.58 14.74
N ILE A 183 -0.93 -11.56 15.73
CA ILE A 183 -0.04 -10.42 15.99
C ILE A 183 1.31 -10.75 15.35
N PRO A 184 1.75 -9.98 14.32
CA PRO A 184 3.04 -10.21 13.70
C PRO A 184 4.18 -10.05 14.70
N PRO A 185 5.07 -11.05 14.84
CA PRO A 185 6.27 -10.91 15.67
C PRO A 185 7.27 -9.91 15.06
N VAL A 186 8.31 -9.60 15.82
CA VAL A 186 9.42 -8.80 15.32
C VAL A 186 10.47 -9.69 14.67
N MET A 187 10.82 -9.40 13.41
CA MET A 187 11.79 -10.15 12.62
C MET A 187 13.18 -10.16 13.28
N ARG A 188 13.84 -11.30 13.24
CA ARG A 188 15.22 -11.44 13.75
C ARG A 188 16.21 -10.84 12.77
N THR A 189 17.15 -10.03 13.29
CA THR A 189 18.32 -9.64 12.51
C THR A 189 19.18 -10.86 12.15
N ALA A 190 19.76 -10.85 10.96
CA ALA A 190 20.74 -11.86 10.56
C ALA A 190 21.94 -11.85 11.54
N ARG A 191 22.39 -13.03 11.95
CA ARG A 191 23.56 -13.14 12.83
C ARG A 191 24.79 -12.65 12.10
N CYS A 192 25.46 -11.65 12.64
CA CYS A 192 26.76 -11.24 12.14
C CYS A 192 27.78 -12.36 12.35
N ARG A 193 28.28 -12.96 11.26
CA ARG A 193 29.27 -14.07 11.29
C ARG A 193 30.73 -13.60 11.36
N THR A 194 31.00 -12.30 11.33
CA THR A 194 32.38 -11.78 11.32
C THR A 194 32.80 -11.18 12.67
N LEU A 195 34.04 -11.40 13.07
CA LEU A 195 34.70 -10.84 14.28
C LEU A 195 34.72 -9.29 14.29
N PHE A 196 34.42 -8.65 13.17
CA PHE A 196 34.46 -7.21 12.96
C PHE A 196 33.16 -6.45 13.17
N CYS A 197 32.14 -7.06 13.77
CA CYS A 197 30.94 -6.35 14.17
C CYS A 197 31.22 -5.45 15.39
N GLY A 198 31.83 -4.31 15.15
CA GLY A 198 32.11 -3.30 16.18
C GLY A 198 30.91 -2.68 16.82
N PRO A 199 31.06 -1.81 17.85
CA PRO A 199 29.93 -1.23 18.61
C PRO A 199 29.01 -0.28 17.83
N ARG A 200 29.36 0.12 16.59
CA ARG A 200 28.49 0.83 15.63
C ARG A 200 27.82 -0.17 14.68
N ARG A 201 27.14 -1.17 15.21
CA ARG A 201 26.56 -2.26 14.41
C ARG A 201 25.41 -1.77 13.55
N VAL A 202 25.58 -1.89 12.23
CA VAL A 202 24.49 -1.86 11.26
C VAL A 202 23.62 -3.09 11.52
N ALA A 203 22.31 -2.90 11.69
CA ALA A 203 21.38 -4.03 11.71
C ALA A 203 21.36 -4.65 10.31
N LYS A 204 21.51 -5.97 10.22
CA LYS A 204 21.47 -6.67 8.94
C LYS A 204 20.30 -7.62 8.90
N TYR A 205 19.54 -7.56 7.80
CA TYR A 205 18.49 -8.52 7.47
C TYR A 205 18.79 -9.17 6.12
N GLU A 206 18.35 -10.41 5.96
CA GLU A 206 18.29 -11.14 4.69
C GLU A 206 16.82 -11.57 4.55
N ILE A 207 16.05 -10.82 3.75
CA ILE A 207 14.60 -10.99 3.63
C ILE A 207 14.30 -11.52 2.23
N ALA A 208 13.60 -12.65 2.16
CA ALA A 208 13.21 -13.25 0.90
C ALA A 208 11.69 -13.16 0.69
N MET A 209 11.27 -12.99 -0.55
CA MET A 209 9.90 -13.17 -0.98
C MET A 209 9.71 -14.62 -1.43
N ARG A 210 8.76 -15.35 -0.84
CA ARG A 210 8.45 -16.75 -1.15
C ARG A 210 6.96 -16.96 -1.31
N ARG A 211 6.59 -18.02 -2.04
CA ARG A 211 5.24 -18.56 -2.09
C ARG A 211 5.04 -19.58 -0.95
N PHE A 212 3.92 -19.51 -0.27
CA PHE A 212 3.52 -20.45 0.77
C PHE A 212 2.00 -20.47 0.95
N LYS A 213 1.50 -21.37 1.79
CA LYS A 213 0.08 -21.45 2.14
C LYS A 213 -0.16 -20.92 3.55
N GLN A 214 -1.20 -20.13 3.72
CA GLN A 214 -1.64 -19.59 5.01
C GLN A 214 -3.14 -19.77 5.19
N GLN A 215 -3.59 -20.03 6.41
CA GLN A 215 -5.01 -20.15 6.74
C GLN A 215 -5.57 -18.74 7.01
N ILE A 216 -6.09 -18.08 5.98
CA ILE A 216 -6.72 -16.75 6.09
C ILE A 216 -8.17 -16.87 6.51
N LEU A 217 -8.92 -17.70 5.80
CA LEU A 217 -10.31 -18.01 6.09
C LEU A 217 -10.45 -18.96 7.30
N PRO A 218 -11.63 -19.05 7.95
CA PRO A 218 -11.87 -20.06 8.97
C PRO A 218 -11.56 -21.48 8.45
N GLY A 219 -10.85 -22.27 9.26
CA GLY A 219 -10.44 -23.60 8.84
C GLY A 219 -9.99 -24.49 10.00
N ALA A 220 -9.68 -25.75 9.69
CA ALA A 220 -9.35 -26.77 10.68
C ALA A 220 -8.18 -26.41 11.62
N HIS A 221 -7.30 -25.51 11.20
CA HIS A 221 -6.19 -25.06 12.04
C HIS A 221 -6.63 -24.28 13.27
N TRP A 222 -7.70 -23.50 13.14
CA TRP A 222 -8.26 -22.74 14.23
C TRP A 222 -8.98 -23.60 15.25
N ASN A 223 -9.26 -24.85 14.92
CA ASN A 223 -9.79 -25.87 15.82
C ASN A 223 -8.74 -26.36 16.84
N ASN A 224 -7.48 -25.95 16.71
CA ASN A 224 -6.42 -26.40 17.61
C ASN A 224 -6.54 -25.71 18.98
N PRO A 225 -6.56 -26.48 20.09
CA PRO A 225 -6.68 -25.95 21.44
C PRO A 225 -5.53 -25.02 21.86
N ILE A 226 -4.39 -25.00 21.16
CA ILE A 226 -3.29 -24.08 21.43
C ILE A 226 -3.72 -22.63 21.25
N TRP A 227 -4.64 -22.34 20.32
CA TRP A 227 -5.13 -20.99 20.08
C TRP A 227 -6.22 -20.55 21.07
N GLY A 228 -6.86 -21.49 21.74
CA GLY A 228 -7.73 -21.28 22.91
C GLY A 228 -8.95 -20.37 22.69
N ILE A 229 -9.42 -20.20 21.47
CA ILE A 229 -10.51 -19.28 21.13
C ILE A 229 -11.79 -20.02 20.84
N LEU A 230 -11.71 -21.08 20.04
CA LEU A 230 -12.89 -21.88 19.77
C LEU A 230 -13.15 -22.84 20.94
N GLN A 231 -14.33 -22.71 21.52
CA GLN A 231 -14.81 -23.65 22.55
C GLN A 231 -15.23 -24.98 21.91
N GLU A 232 -15.67 -24.91 20.62
CA GLU A 232 -16.08 -26.08 19.82
C GLU A 232 -15.46 -25.99 18.41
N PRO A 233 -15.18 -27.14 17.77
CA PRO A 233 -14.72 -27.17 16.40
C PRO A 233 -15.73 -26.51 15.45
N LEU A 234 -15.23 -25.84 14.42
CA LEU A 234 -16.08 -25.35 13.34
C LEU A 234 -16.72 -26.51 12.60
N PRO A 235 -18.02 -26.45 12.23
CA PRO A 235 -18.65 -27.40 11.34
C PRO A 235 -17.89 -27.49 10.01
N GLU A 236 -17.95 -28.66 9.36
CA GLU A 236 -17.21 -28.91 8.11
C GLU A 236 -17.56 -27.88 7.00
N ASN A 237 -18.83 -27.51 6.90
CA ASN A 237 -19.31 -26.51 5.95
C ASN A 237 -18.86 -25.06 6.23
N HIS A 238 -18.16 -24.81 7.34
CA HIS A 238 -17.54 -23.54 7.68
C HIS A 238 -16.02 -23.62 7.78
N THR A 239 -15.43 -24.65 7.18
CA THR A 239 -13.98 -24.81 7.12
C THR A 239 -13.50 -24.72 5.69
N PHE A 240 -12.60 -23.77 5.45
CA PHE A 240 -12.02 -23.51 4.12
C PHE A 240 -10.58 -24.01 4.05
N GLY A 241 -10.11 -24.25 2.82
CA GLY A 241 -8.72 -24.55 2.55
C GLY A 241 -7.76 -23.40 2.92
N SER A 242 -6.47 -23.72 3.03
CA SER A 242 -5.45 -22.69 3.19
C SER A 242 -5.19 -21.97 1.87
N THR A 243 -5.03 -20.68 1.93
CA THR A 243 -4.78 -19.79 0.80
C THR A 243 -3.32 -19.78 0.41
N GLU A 244 -3.02 -19.90 -0.88
CA GLU A 244 -1.69 -19.68 -1.42
C GLU A 244 -1.42 -18.18 -1.55
N VAL A 245 -0.30 -17.72 -0.99
CA VAL A 245 0.11 -16.32 -0.96
C VAL A 245 1.60 -16.16 -1.25
N PHE A 246 1.98 -14.94 -1.61
CA PHE A 246 3.37 -14.50 -1.51
C PHE A 246 3.59 -13.81 -0.15
N GLY A 247 4.83 -13.74 0.31
CA GLY A 247 5.14 -12.98 1.51
C GLY A 247 6.62 -12.95 1.83
N TYR A 248 6.98 -12.03 2.71
CA TYR A 248 8.35 -11.83 3.14
C TYR A 248 8.69 -12.59 4.41
N GLY A 249 9.94 -13.05 4.49
CA GLY A 249 10.48 -13.67 5.69
C GLY A 249 11.99 -13.81 5.62
N PRO A 250 12.66 -14.24 6.72
CA PRO A 250 14.11 -14.42 6.74
C PRO A 250 14.55 -15.47 5.72
N ALA A 251 15.50 -15.14 4.86
CA ALA A 251 16.00 -16.05 3.83
C ALA A 251 16.62 -17.35 4.40
N ALA A 252 17.17 -17.28 5.61
CA ALA A 252 17.76 -18.42 6.31
C ALA A 252 16.74 -19.33 7.03
N ASP A 253 15.43 -19.06 6.84
CA ASP A 253 14.38 -19.86 7.46
C ASP A 253 14.44 -21.30 6.94
N PRO A 254 14.36 -22.31 7.84
CA PRO A 254 14.49 -23.72 7.45
C PRO A 254 13.35 -24.17 6.53
N GLU A 255 13.59 -25.24 5.76
CA GLU A 255 12.53 -25.90 5.01
C GLU A 255 11.39 -26.31 5.97
N PRO A 256 10.13 -26.03 5.65
CA PRO A 256 9.02 -26.53 6.43
C PRO A 256 9.11 -28.06 6.55
N ASP A 257 8.98 -28.56 7.76
CA ASP A 257 8.95 -30.02 7.97
C ASP A 257 7.69 -30.57 7.26
N SER A 258 7.89 -31.34 6.19
CA SER A 258 6.81 -31.94 5.41
C SER A 258 5.93 -32.87 6.24
N THR A 259 6.46 -33.40 7.34
CA THR A 259 5.70 -34.24 8.30
C THR A 259 4.79 -33.41 9.20
N ALA A 260 5.12 -32.16 9.46
CA ALA A 260 4.27 -31.22 10.19
C ALA A 260 3.09 -30.70 9.37
N LEU A 261 3.15 -30.78 8.03
CA LEU A 261 2.05 -30.44 7.13
C LEU A 261 0.89 -31.47 7.17
N ASN A 262 1.14 -32.70 7.57
CA ASN A 262 0.12 -33.75 7.72
C ASN A 262 -0.53 -33.79 9.10
N GLY A 263 -0.08 -33.01 10.03
CA GLY A 263 -0.56 -32.97 11.41
C GLY A 263 -0.94 -31.57 11.86
N SER A 264 -2.16 -31.20 11.71
CA SER A 264 -2.95 -30.40 12.66
C SER A 264 -2.52 -28.97 13.04
N LEU A 265 -1.51 -28.31 12.47
CA LEU A 265 -1.11 -26.95 12.84
C LEU A 265 -0.84 -26.01 11.66
N GLY A 266 -1.45 -26.24 10.55
CA GLY A 266 -1.31 -25.49 9.30
C GLY A 266 -1.44 -23.97 9.37
N LEU A 267 -0.90 -23.33 10.36
CA LEU A 267 -0.36 -22.01 10.19
C LEU A 267 0.85 -22.18 9.28
N ALA A 268 0.64 -21.84 8.05
CA ALA A 268 1.70 -21.79 7.10
C ALA A 268 2.84 -20.95 7.63
N PRO A 269 3.96 -21.17 7.19
CA PRO A 269 4.69 -22.39 6.92
C PRO A 269 5.10 -23.00 8.24
N ALA A 270 5.29 -24.28 8.40
CA ALA A 270 5.60 -25.03 9.62
C ALA A 270 5.78 -24.22 10.93
N ALA A 271 5.39 -24.74 12.08
CA ALA A 271 5.45 -24.07 13.40
C ALA A 271 6.77 -23.29 13.71
N ASN A 272 7.83 -23.54 12.95
CA ASN A 272 9.14 -22.91 13.05
C ASN A 272 9.44 -21.87 11.96
N SER A 273 8.59 -21.69 10.96
CA SER A 273 8.83 -20.71 9.91
C SER A 273 8.55 -19.29 10.41
N GLN A 274 9.27 -18.33 9.85
CA GLN A 274 9.09 -16.90 10.08
C GLN A 274 8.53 -16.19 8.82
N PHE A 275 8.07 -16.94 7.82
CA PHE A 275 7.27 -16.42 6.74
C PHE A 275 5.82 -16.28 7.20
N ASN A 276 5.22 -15.16 6.94
CA ASN A 276 3.84 -14.84 7.28
C ASN A 276 3.29 -13.77 6.34
N TYR A 277 2.00 -13.72 6.19
CA TYR A 277 1.24 -12.69 5.53
C TYR A 277 0.32 -12.00 6.56
N PRO A 278 0.48 -10.70 6.82
CA PRO A 278 1.63 -9.87 6.48
C PRO A 278 2.93 -10.33 7.15
N ALA A 279 4.07 -9.86 6.65
CA ALA A 279 5.39 -10.22 7.16
C ALA A 279 5.58 -9.86 8.63
N TYR A 280 6.56 -10.48 9.27
CA TYR A 280 7.03 -10.06 10.59
C TYR A 280 7.50 -8.60 10.53
N THR A 281 7.21 -7.86 11.60
CA THR A 281 7.60 -6.46 11.73
C THR A 281 9.12 -6.30 11.71
N VAL A 282 9.64 -5.43 10.88
CA VAL A 282 11.03 -4.97 10.95
C VAL A 282 11.09 -3.80 11.92
N GLU A 283 11.78 -3.96 13.04
CA GLU A 283 11.90 -2.93 14.06
C GLU A 283 13.32 -2.33 14.06
N ASN A 284 13.41 -1.02 13.93
CA ASN A 284 14.65 -0.27 13.82
C ASN A 284 14.81 0.73 14.96
N THR A 285 16.06 1.14 15.19
CA THR A 285 16.36 2.22 16.14
C THR A 285 16.82 3.44 15.35
N ARG A 286 16.25 4.59 15.65
CA ARG A 286 16.64 5.87 15.06
C ARG A 286 18.16 6.09 15.09
N PHE A 287 18.72 6.63 14.02
CA PHE A 287 20.17 6.84 13.82
C PHE A 287 21.03 5.56 13.84
N LYS A 288 20.39 4.39 13.73
CA LYS A 288 21.11 3.13 13.48
C LYS A 288 20.77 2.64 12.08
N PRO A 289 21.72 2.73 11.15
CA PRO A 289 21.49 2.25 9.80
C PRO A 289 21.12 0.77 9.77
N THR A 290 20.25 0.42 8.84
CA THR A 290 19.84 -0.96 8.56
C THR A 290 20.28 -1.32 7.14
N SER A 291 20.78 -2.53 6.94
CA SER A 291 21.09 -3.10 5.63
C SER A 291 20.23 -4.33 5.42
N VAL A 292 19.55 -4.40 4.31
CA VAL A 292 18.69 -5.54 3.94
C VAL A 292 19.16 -6.11 2.60
N ASP A 293 19.44 -7.41 2.57
CA ASP A 293 19.49 -8.16 1.32
C ASP A 293 18.06 -8.59 0.98
N TRP A 294 17.44 -7.94 -0.02
CA TRP A 294 16.14 -8.31 -0.55
C TRP A 294 16.30 -9.39 -1.61
N ILE A 295 15.60 -10.51 -1.46
CA ILE A 295 15.85 -11.73 -2.23
C ILE A 295 14.54 -12.15 -2.92
N ASN A 296 14.55 -12.19 -4.24
CA ASN A 296 13.46 -12.80 -5.00
C ASN A 296 13.66 -14.32 -5.00
N HIS A 297 12.91 -15.00 -4.16
CA HIS A 297 12.89 -16.46 -3.99
C HIS A 297 11.58 -17.08 -4.49
N LEU A 298 10.93 -16.47 -5.50
CA LEU A 298 9.74 -17.01 -6.16
C LEU A 298 10.13 -18.13 -7.12
N VAL A 299 10.60 -19.24 -6.52
CA VAL A 299 11.01 -20.47 -7.17
C VAL A 299 10.30 -21.66 -6.53
N GLU A 300 10.19 -22.79 -7.26
CA GLU A 300 9.42 -23.98 -6.81
C GLU A 300 9.85 -24.49 -5.44
N ASN A 301 11.14 -24.55 -5.18
CA ASN A 301 11.66 -24.99 -3.90
C ASN A 301 12.87 -24.16 -3.48
N PRO A 302 12.65 -23.03 -2.77
CA PRO A 302 13.73 -22.11 -2.40
C PRO A 302 14.78 -22.73 -1.48
N TRP A 303 14.44 -23.79 -0.71
CA TRP A 303 15.38 -24.47 0.19
C TRP A 303 16.30 -25.46 -0.52
N LYS A 304 15.84 -26.00 -1.66
CA LYS A 304 16.61 -26.92 -2.52
C LYS A 304 17.34 -26.20 -3.64
N CYS A 305 17.02 -24.94 -3.90
CA CYS A 305 17.66 -24.12 -4.92
C CYS A 305 19.14 -23.90 -4.57
N LYS A 306 20.06 -24.56 -5.27
CA LYS A 306 21.48 -24.48 -5.04
C LYS A 306 22.18 -23.92 -6.27
N TRP A 307 23.12 -23.01 -6.05
CA TRP A 307 23.99 -22.55 -7.13
C TRP A 307 25.00 -23.64 -7.49
N ARG A 308 24.96 -24.11 -8.72
CA ARG A 308 25.88 -25.11 -9.24
C ARG A 308 26.82 -24.47 -10.27
N TRP A 309 28.05 -24.23 -9.88
CA TRP A 309 29.06 -23.75 -10.80
C TRP A 309 29.42 -24.84 -11.84
N PRO A 310 29.50 -24.57 -13.17
CA PRO A 310 29.18 -23.28 -13.84
C PRO A 310 27.71 -23.12 -14.25
N ARG A 311 26.83 -24.05 -13.93
CA ARG A 311 25.45 -24.15 -14.46
C ARG A 311 24.46 -23.12 -13.87
N GLY A 312 24.82 -22.39 -12.82
CA GLY A 312 23.90 -21.46 -12.17
C GLY A 312 22.95 -22.12 -11.16
N PRO A 313 21.78 -21.51 -10.86
CA PRO A 313 20.81 -22.05 -9.93
C PRO A 313 20.17 -23.34 -10.46
N ASP A 314 19.74 -24.21 -9.54
CA ASP A 314 19.17 -25.53 -9.80
C ASP A 314 17.70 -25.56 -9.33
N CYS A 315 16.89 -24.65 -9.86
CA CYS A 315 15.49 -24.50 -9.53
C CYS A 315 14.74 -23.73 -10.62
N ASN A 316 13.44 -23.98 -10.71
CA ASN A 316 12.55 -23.32 -11.65
C ASN A 316 11.83 -22.14 -11.00
N PHE A 317 11.45 -21.12 -11.80
CA PHE A 317 10.62 -20.03 -11.33
C PHE A 317 9.17 -20.49 -11.12
N ILE A 318 8.41 -19.69 -10.37
CA ILE A 318 6.95 -19.84 -10.26
C ILE A 318 6.25 -18.68 -10.94
N LYS A 319 5.07 -18.95 -11.49
CA LYS A 319 4.19 -17.95 -12.09
C LYS A 319 3.48 -17.14 -11.02
N HIS A 320 2.94 -15.99 -11.41
CA HIS A 320 2.06 -15.23 -10.53
C HIS A 320 0.81 -16.04 -10.17
N ILE A 321 0.32 -15.88 -8.93
CA ILE A 321 -0.85 -16.63 -8.41
C ILE A 321 -2.19 -15.99 -8.77
N ILE A 322 -2.18 -14.74 -9.23
CA ILE A 322 -3.35 -14.00 -9.72
C ILE A 322 -3.10 -13.48 -11.15
N PRO A 323 -4.14 -13.02 -11.87
CA PRO A 323 -4.00 -12.45 -13.20
C PRO A 323 -3.12 -11.21 -13.24
N VAL A 324 -2.35 -11.07 -14.31
CA VAL A 324 -1.51 -9.90 -14.57
C VAL A 324 -1.84 -9.38 -15.97
N ASP A 325 -2.24 -8.13 -16.07
CA ASP A 325 -2.53 -7.44 -17.32
C ASP A 325 -1.23 -7.08 -18.06
N GLN A 326 -1.14 -7.44 -19.34
CA GLN A 326 0.02 -7.12 -20.18
C GLN A 326 -0.20 -5.89 -21.06
N SER A 327 -1.38 -5.27 -21.01
CA SER A 327 -1.73 -4.12 -21.82
C SER A 327 -1.35 -2.77 -21.19
N LEU A 328 -0.94 -2.76 -19.93
CA LEU A 328 -0.47 -1.58 -19.21
C LEU A 328 1.02 -1.30 -19.47
N HIS A 329 1.47 -0.15 -19.05
CA HIS A 329 2.90 0.13 -18.88
C HIS A 329 3.41 -0.60 -17.62
N TRP A 330 4.21 -1.65 -17.78
CA TRP A 330 4.65 -2.51 -16.70
C TRP A 330 6.06 -3.08 -16.93
N ALA A 331 6.62 -3.74 -15.95
CA ALA A 331 7.97 -4.32 -15.96
C ALA A 331 8.26 -5.20 -17.20
N ASN A 332 7.27 -5.91 -17.71
CA ASN A 332 7.28 -6.74 -18.92
C ASN A 332 8.62 -7.48 -19.21
N PRO A 333 9.09 -8.35 -18.33
CA PRO A 333 10.42 -8.95 -18.46
C PRO A 333 10.54 -9.88 -19.68
N GLY A 334 9.43 -10.34 -20.26
CA GLY A 334 9.41 -11.24 -21.42
C GLY A 334 9.65 -10.57 -22.77
N ARG A 335 9.60 -9.25 -22.87
CA ARG A 335 9.80 -8.52 -24.12
C ARG A 335 11.18 -7.87 -24.18
N LEU A 336 12.11 -8.50 -24.89
CA LEU A 336 13.46 -7.94 -25.14
C LEU A 336 13.47 -6.63 -25.94
N MET A 337 12.36 -6.27 -26.58
CA MET A 337 12.27 -4.99 -27.30
C MET A 337 12.21 -3.80 -26.33
N CYS A 338 11.84 -4.03 -25.10
CA CYS A 338 11.98 -3.12 -23.97
C CYS A 338 13.40 -3.24 -23.38
N ASN A 339 14.42 -3.15 -24.22
CA ASN A 339 15.74 -3.64 -23.89
C ASN A 339 16.48 -2.72 -22.92
N PRO A 340 16.83 -3.19 -21.71
CA PRO A 340 17.67 -2.45 -20.77
C PRO A 340 19.04 -2.06 -21.32
N ALA A 341 19.51 -2.72 -22.38
CA ALA A 341 20.81 -2.44 -23.00
C ALA A 341 20.88 -1.08 -23.71
N LEU A 342 19.74 -0.46 -23.97
CA LEU A 342 19.68 0.85 -24.63
C LEU A 342 19.70 2.03 -23.65
N ASN A 343 19.79 1.79 -22.34
CA ASN A 343 19.82 2.82 -21.28
C ASN A 343 18.66 3.83 -21.35
N LYS A 344 17.52 3.41 -21.85
CA LYS A 344 16.32 4.25 -21.90
C LYS A 344 15.17 3.46 -21.30
N THR A 345 14.36 4.11 -20.48
CA THR A 345 13.00 3.70 -20.20
C THR A 345 12.29 3.67 -21.55
N ILE A 346 11.80 2.53 -21.96
CA ILE A 346 11.05 2.40 -23.20
C ILE A 346 9.65 1.96 -22.81
N ASP A 347 8.66 2.71 -23.29
CA ASP A 347 7.26 2.29 -23.18
C ASP A 347 7.10 0.92 -23.84
N CYS A 348 6.83 -0.05 -22.99
CA CYS A 348 6.66 -1.41 -23.41
C CYS A 348 5.21 -1.74 -23.74
N ARG A 349 4.32 -0.74 -23.65
CA ARG A 349 2.98 -0.87 -24.21
C ARG A 349 3.11 -1.16 -25.71
N PRO A 350 2.36 -2.09 -26.22
CA PRO A 350 2.44 -2.43 -27.61
C PRO A 350 1.92 -1.27 -28.46
N SER A 351 2.72 -0.89 -29.43
CA SER A 351 2.31 0.04 -30.47
C SER A 351 1.17 -0.50 -31.35
N ASN A 352 0.83 -1.77 -31.19
CA ASN A 352 -0.23 -2.45 -31.93
C ASN A 352 -1.21 -3.11 -30.94
N VAL A 353 -2.32 -2.44 -30.68
CA VAL A 353 -3.41 -2.92 -29.81
C VAL A 353 -4.04 -4.23 -30.27
N THR A 354 -3.77 -4.67 -31.49
CA THR A 354 -4.26 -5.93 -32.06
C THR A 354 -3.37 -7.15 -31.74
N ASP A 355 -2.28 -7.00 -30.99
CA ASP A 355 -1.42 -8.12 -30.60
C ASP A 355 -2.17 -9.10 -29.68
N PRO A 356 -2.46 -10.34 -30.12
CA PRO A 356 -3.21 -11.31 -29.31
C PRO A 356 -2.52 -11.71 -28.00
N GLU A 357 -1.20 -11.53 -27.88
CA GLU A 357 -0.46 -11.85 -26.65
C GLU A 357 -0.83 -10.90 -25.50
N LEU A 358 -1.29 -9.69 -25.81
CA LEU A 358 -1.73 -8.72 -24.80
C LEU A 358 -3.02 -9.13 -24.12
N GLY A 359 -3.91 -9.78 -24.86
CA GLY A 359 -5.13 -10.34 -24.29
C GLY A 359 -4.90 -11.57 -23.43
N ARG A 360 -3.64 -12.03 -23.29
CA ARG A 360 -3.30 -13.20 -22.49
C ARG A 360 -2.71 -12.82 -21.14
N GLN A 361 -3.08 -13.60 -20.15
CA GLN A 361 -2.48 -13.49 -18.83
C GLN A 361 -0.98 -13.78 -18.88
N TYR A 362 -0.18 -12.96 -18.21
CA TYR A 362 1.24 -13.20 -18.06
C TYR A 362 1.54 -14.53 -17.33
N SER A 363 2.47 -15.29 -17.85
CA SER A 363 2.85 -16.60 -17.33
C SER A 363 4.35 -16.78 -17.09
N GLY A 364 5.10 -15.70 -17.10
CA GLY A 364 6.55 -15.70 -16.86
C GLY A 364 6.93 -15.61 -15.38
N PRO A 365 8.23 -15.43 -15.09
CA PRO A 365 8.75 -15.22 -13.74
C PRO A 365 8.31 -13.87 -13.17
N VAL A 366 8.04 -13.81 -11.87
CA VAL A 366 7.54 -12.61 -11.19
C VAL A 366 8.71 -11.68 -10.84
N PRO A 367 8.75 -10.45 -11.34
CA PRO A 367 9.69 -9.43 -10.90
C PRO A 367 9.33 -8.90 -9.52
N MET A 368 10.32 -8.37 -8.79
CA MET A 368 10.12 -7.66 -7.53
C MET A 368 11.07 -6.48 -7.40
N VAL A 369 10.63 -5.45 -6.72
CA VAL A 369 11.44 -4.42 -6.07
C VAL A 369 10.73 -4.01 -4.79
N VAL A 370 11.45 -3.61 -3.75
CA VAL A 370 10.85 -3.33 -2.43
C VAL A 370 11.02 -1.87 -2.06
N HIS A 371 9.91 -1.21 -1.78
CA HIS A 371 9.87 0.13 -1.21
C HIS A 371 9.61 0.08 0.30
N VAL A 372 10.34 0.88 1.08
CA VAL A 372 10.01 1.17 2.48
C VAL A 372 9.25 2.48 2.51
N HIS A 373 7.95 2.39 2.45
CA HIS A 373 7.00 3.50 2.36
C HIS A 373 7.16 4.48 3.52
N GLY A 374 7.48 5.71 3.17
CA GLY A 374 7.82 6.77 4.12
C GLY A 374 9.28 6.75 4.59
N GLY A 375 10.13 5.94 3.99
CA GLY A 375 11.56 5.87 4.30
C GLY A 375 12.34 7.11 3.82
N HIS A 376 13.11 7.76 4.69
CA HIS A 376 14.10 8.77 4.30
C HIS A 376 15.35 8.05 3.81
N THR A 377 15.46 7.85 2.49
CA THR A 377 16.35 6.87 1.87
C THR A 377 17.13 7.46 0.71
N ASP A 378 18.33 6.92 0.45
CA ASP A 378 19.07 7.20 -0.77
C ASP A 378 18.36 6.53 -1.97
N PRO A 379 18.39 7.12 -3.19
CA PRO A 379 17.58 6.69 -4.33
C PRO A 379 17.81 5.22 -4.73
N GLU A 380 19.04 4.71 -4.60
CA GLU A 380 19.35 3.32 -4.90
C GLU A 380 18.75 2.30 -3.91
N SER A 381 18.21 2.76 -2.80
CA SER A 381 17.61 1.92 -1.76
C SER A 381 16.13 2.26 -1.53
N ASP A 382 15.56 3.13 -2.34
CA ASP A 382 14.18 3.60 -2.21
C ASP A 382 13.16 2.61 -2.81
N GLY A 383 13.60 1.76 -3.74
CA GLY A 383 12.70 0.82 -4.41
C GLY A 383 12.07 1.42 -5.67
N TYR A 384 12.85 2.14 -6.46
CA TYR A 384 12.37 2.71 -7.72
C TYR A 384 11.75 1.66 -8.64
N PRO A 385 10.55 1.87 -9.21
CA PRO A 385 9.76 0.85 -9.90
C PRO A 385 10.47 0.10 -11.03
N GLU A 386 11.33 0.76 -11.80
CA GLU A 386 12.14 0.13 -12.87
C GLU A 386 13.47 -0.49 -12.38
N ALA A 387 13.74 -0.49 -11.10
CA ALA A 387 14.89 -1.19 -10.53
C ALA A 387 14.53 -2.60 -10.03
N TRP A 388 13.57 -3.24 -10.68
CA TRP A 388 13.11 -4.60 -10.35
C TRP A 388 14.10 -5.69 -10.79
N TRP A 389 13.97 -6.89 -10.21
CA TRP A 389 14.75 -8.07 -10.60
C TRP A 389 13.93 -9.35 -10.49
N LEU A 390 14.26 -10.30 -11.38
CA LEU A 390 13.69 -11.64 -11.41
C LEU A 390 14.36 -12.57 -10.40
N PRO A 391 13.71 -13.71 -10.05
CA PRO A 391 14.34 -14.74 -9.23
C PRO A 391 15.57 -15.35 -9.92
N ALA A 392 16.47 -15.89 -9.13
CA ALA A 392 17.58 -16.71 -9.64
C ALA A 392 17.04 -18.13 -9.96
N ALA A 393 16.56 -18.35 -11.19
CA ALA A 393 16.04 -19.62 -11.68
C ALA A 393 16.73 -20.08 -12.97
N SER A 394 16.74 -21.41 -13.21
CA SER A 394 17.44 -22.05 -14.32
C SER A 394 16.64 -22.07 -15.62
N ASP A 395 15.33 -22.04 -15.51
CA ASP A 395 14.37 -22.18 -16.61
C ASP A 395 13.87 -20.86 -17.21
N ILE A 396 14.37 -19.73 -16.70
CA ILE A 396 14.04 -18.44 -17.33
C ILE A 396 14.76 -18.32 -18.66
N SER A 397 13.99 -18.21 -19.75
CA SER A 397 14.51 -18.06 -21.11
C SER A 397 15.47 -16.86 -21.25
N GLU A 398 16.41 -16.97 -22.18
CA GLU A 398 17.26 -15.82 -22.57
C GLU A 398 16.48 -14.65 -23.19
N SER A 399 15.24 -14.88 -23.61
CA SER A 399 14.32 -13.83 -24.08
C SER A 399 13.82 -12.93 -22.96
N PHE A 400 14.02 -13.28 -21.70
CA PHE A 400 13.59 -12.46 -20.56
C PHE A 400 14.71 -11.53 -20.08
N ALA A 401 14.39 -10.26 -19.87
CA ALA A 401 15.22 -9.37 -19.06
C ALA A 401 15.29 -9.90 -17.62
N ARG A 402 16.48 -9.98 -17.06
CA ARG A 402 16.68 -10.46 -15.66
C ARG A 402 16.48 -9.38 -14.61
N GLN A 403 16.45 -8.14 -15.05
CA GLN A 403 16.39 -6.94 -14.22
C GLN A 403 15.88 -5.76 -15.03
N GLY A 404 15.28 -4.79 -14.38
CA GLY A 404 14.81 -3.55 -14.98
C GLY A 404 15.97 -2.60 -15.37
N THR A 405 15.60 -1.54 -16.08
CA THR A 405 16.54 -0.60 -16.70
C THR A 405 17.47 0.08 -15.72
N LEU A 406 16.98 0.45 -14.54
CA LEU A 406 17.75 1.22 -13.55
C LEU A 406 18.57 0.37 -12.57
N VAL A 407 18.45 -0.96 -12.57
CA VAL A 407 19.31 -1.82 -11.75
C VAL A 407 20.79 -1.62 -12.07
N ASN A 408 21.15 -1.40 -13.32
CA ASN A 408 22.54 -1.15 -13.74
C ASN A 408 23.10 0.14 -13.16
N GLN A 409 22.28 1.20 -13.02
CA GLN A 409 22.63 2.47 -12.40
C GLN A 409 22.89 2.29 -10.91
N PHE A 410 21.96 1.64 -10.23
CA PHE A 410 22.02 1.43 -8.79
C PHE A 410 22.81 0.19 -8.36
N GLY A 411 23.08 -0.73 -9.30
CA GLY A 411 23.65 -2.04 -9.02
C GLY A 411 25.01 -2.04 -8.34
N ARG A 412 25.82 -1.00 -8.59
CA ARG A 412 27.10 -0.84 -7.86
C ARG A 412 26.88 -0.45 -6.41
N LEU A 413 25.88 0.37 -6.13
CA LEU A 413 25.56 0.87 -4.80
C LEU A 413 24.78 -0.19 -4.00
N THR A 414 23.89 -0.93 -4.67
CA THR A 414 23.05 -1.98 -4.07
C THR A 414 23.75 -3.34 -3.98
N ASN A 415 24.97 -3.46 -4.44
CA ASN A 415 25.70 -4.74 -4.49
C ASN A 415 24.85 -5.86 -5.13
N PHE A 416 24.21 -5.53 -6.27
CA PHE A 416 23.28 -6.40 -6.96
C PHE A 416 23.90 -7.74 -7.36
N ARG A 417 23.16 -8.80 -7.11
CA ARG A 417 23.44 -10.17 -7.55
C ARG A 417 22.19 -10.75 -8.16
N LEU A 418 22.31 -11.75 -9.03
CA LEU A 418 21.13 -12.40 -9.61
C LEU A 418 20.12 -12.81 -8.51
N GLY A 419 18.92 -12.26 -8.59
CA GLY A 419 17.86 -12.46 -7.61
C GLY A 419 18.00 -11.73 -6.27
N VAL A 420 19.01 -10.85 -6.09
CA VAL A 420 19.27 -10.18 -4.80
C VAL A 420 19.76 -8.76 -4.98
N ALA A 421 19.15 -7.82 -4.28
CA ALA A 421 19.65 -6.45 -4.12
C ALA A 421 19.86 -6.12 -2.64
N ASN A 422 20.92 -5.35 -2.31
CA ASN A 422 21.20 -4.91 -0.95
C ASN A 422 20.86 -3.43 -0.79
N PHE A 423 19.82 -3.14 -0.01
CA PHE A 423 19.39 -1.78 0.29
C PHE A 423 19.87 -1.35 1.67
N ARG A 424 20.05 -0.03 1.84
CA ARG A 424 20.56 0.58 3.07
C ARG A 424 19.66 1.72 3.50
N TYR A 425 19.17 1.64 4.72
CA TYR A 425 18.22 2.59 5.29
C TYR A 425 18.90 3.36 6.42
N ARG A 426 18.81 4.68 6.38
CA ARG A 426 19.43 5.59 7.35
C ARG A 426 18.74 5.54 8.70
N ASN A 427 17.41 5.37 8.73
CA ASN A 427 16.55 5.44 9.91
C ASN A 427 16.80 6.72 10.75
N ASP A 428 17.00 7.85 10.11
CA ASP A 428 17.33 9.12 10.77
C ASP A 428 16.11 10.00 11.06
N GLN A 429 14.97 9.62 10.52
CA GLN A 429 13.68 10.25 10.79
C GLN A 429 13.17 9.96 12.23
N PRO A 430 12.16 10.70 12.74
CA PRO A 430 11.53 10.43 14.03
C PRO A 430 11.02 9.00 14.17
N SER A 431 10.72 8.59 15.42
CA SER A 431 9.99 7.35 15.63
C SER A 431 8.65 7.40 14.89
N ALA A 432 8.41 6.37 14.08
CA ALA A 432 7.32 6.34 13.11
C ALA A 432 6.83 4.92 12.85
N THR A 433 5.62 4.80 12.33
CA THR A 433 5.04 3.57 11.82
C THR A 433 5.09 3.60 10.30
N LEU A 434 6.18 3.07 9.75
CA LEU A 434 6.34 2.86 8.32
C LEU A 434 5.92 1.44 7.96
N TRP A 435 5.89 1.14 6.68
CA TRP A 435 5.66 -0.20 6.18
C TRP A 435 6.50 -0.46 4.93
N PHE A 436 6.56 -1.68 4.44
CA PHE A 436 7.27 -2.03 3.23
C PHE A 436 6.42 -2.97 2.38
N HIS A 437 6.50 -2.78 1.08
CA HIS A 437 5.74 -3.54 0.10
C HIS A 437 6.49 -3.64 -1.22
N ASP A 438 5.99 -4.45 -2.13
CA ASP A 438 6.50 -4.50 -3.50
C ASP A 438 6.09 -3.23 -4.26
N HIS A 439 6.95 -2.78 -5.16
CA HIS A 439 6.74 -1.55 -5.95
C HIS A 439 7.15 -1.74 -7.42
N THR A 440 6.97 -2.94 -7.94
CA THR A 440 7.35 -3.29 -9.31
C THR A 440 6.44 -2.58 -10.32
N LEU A 441 7.03 -1.86 -11.27
CA LEU A 441 6.32 -1.07 -12.28
C LEU A 441 5.16 -1.85 -12.91
N GLY A 442 3.94 -1.31 -12.82
CA GLY A 442 2.70 -1.87 -13.36
C GLY A 442 2.27 -3.20 -12.73
N MET A 443 2.90 -3.61 -11.62
CA MET A 443 2.58 -4.84 -10.90
C MET A 443 2.43 -4.65 -9.38
N THR A 444 2.52 -3.43 -8.88
CA THR A 444 2.40 -3.15 -7.44
C THR A 444 1.09 -3.72 -6.92
N ARG A 445 -0.05 -3.46 -7.57
CA ARG A 445 -1.37 -3.97 -7.20
C ARG A 445 -1.40 -5.50 -7.11
N ASN A 446 -0.83 -6.19 -8.11
CA ASN A 446 -0.83 -7.65 -8.16
C ASN A 446 0.06 -8.25 -7.06
N ASN A 447 1.29 -7.75 -6.93
CA ASN A 447 2.24 -8.26 -5.96
C ASN A 447 1.74 -8.01 -4.54
N VAL A 448 1.29 -6.79 -4.21
CA VAL A 448 0.77 -6.44 -2.87
C VAL A 448 -0.52 -7.21 -2.55
N TYR A 449 -1.42 -7.39 -3.52
CA TYR A 449 -2.63 -8.20 -3.32
C TYR A 449 -2.28 -9.66 -3.02
N ALA A 450 -1.27 -10.22 -3.67
CA ALA A 450 -0.78 -11.58 -3.43
C ALA A 450 -0.12 -11.75 -2.05
N GLY A 451 0.27 -10.64 -1.36
CA GLY A 451 0.66 -10.66 0.05
C GLY A 451 1.90 -9.89 0.51
N PRO A 452 2.89 -9.57 -0.32
CA PRO A 452 4.15 -8.97 0.12
C PRO A 452 4.02 -7.57 0.75
N ALA A 453 3.74 -7.52 2.04
CA ALA A 453 3.68 -6.32 2.86
C ALA A 453 4.11 -6.62 4.31
N GLY A 454 4.62 -5.59 5.02
CA GLY A 454 4.98 -5.72 6.43
C GLY A 454 5.27 -4.37 7.09
N PHE A 455 5.16 -4.29 8.41
CA PHE A 455 5.47 -3.08 9.17
C PHE A 455 6.98 -2.83 9.27
N TRP A 456 7.37 -1.56 9.13
CA TRP A 456 8.71 -1.05 9.39
C TRP A 456 8.63 0.01 10.48
N ILE A 457 8.97 -0.35 11.73
CA ILE A 457 8.82 0.54 12.87
C ILE A 457 10.16 1.14 13.24
N ILE A 458 10.23 2.46 13.33
CA ILE A 458 11.39 3.19 13.85
C ILE A 458 11.09 3.62 15.28
N ARG A 459 12.02 3.31 16.20
CA ARG A 459 11.95 3.70 17.61
C ARG A 459 13.19 4.49 18.03
N GLU A 460 13.04 5.34 19.03
CA GLU A 460 14.19 5.94 19.71
C GLU A 460 15.01 4.91 20.47
N SER A 461 16.27 5.25 20.79
CA SER A 461 17.14 4.39 21.59
C SER A 461 16.45 3.99 22.91
N GLY A 462 16.44 2.69 23.21
CA GLY A 462 15.78 2.14 24.40
C GLY A 462 14.27 1.88 24.21
N GLY A 463 13.76 1.81 22.97
CA GLY A 463 12.37 1.47 22.67
C GLY A 463 11.37 2.55 23.09
N ARG A 464 11.77 3.81 22.99
CA ARG A 464 10.91 4.97 23.25
C ARG A 464 10.33 5.53 21.98
N GLU A 465 9.40 6.45 22.11
CA GLU A 465 8.94 7.31 21.02
C GLU A 465 9.58 8.70 21.13
N THR A 466 9.76 9.36 20.01
CA THR A 466 10.41 10.68 19.97
C THR A 466 9.67 11.70 20.86
N GLY A 467 10.40 12.32 21.74
CA GLY A 467 9.86 13.32 22.66
C GLY A 467 9.09 12.78 23.87
N LEU A 468 8.92 11.46 24.03
CA LEU A 468 8.17 10.88 25.14
C LEU A 468 9.06 10.22 26.20
N VAL A 469 8.60 10.26 27.43
CA VAL A 469 9.22 9.53 28.56
C VAL A 469 8.85 8.05 28.43
N ARG A 470 9.77 7.17 28.80
CA ARG A 470 9.52 5.73 28.83
C ARG A 470 8.33 5.39 29.73
N GLY A 471 7.41 4.56 29.23
CA GLY A 471 6.22 4.15 29.96
C GLY A 471 5.03 5.12 29.86
N SER A 472 5.17 6.23 29.07
CA SER A 472 4.03 7.13 28.85
C SER A 472 2.94 6.49 27.97
N LEU A 473 3.33 5.60 27.08
CA LEU A 473 2.41 4.88 26.19
C LEU A 473 2.20 3.43 26.64
N PRO A 474 1.07 2.82 26.27
CA PRO A 474 0.82 1.41 26.51
C PRO A 474 1.90 0.50 25.90
N GLY A 475 2.20 -0.58 26.59
CA GLY A 475 3.11 -1.64 26.18
C GLY A 475 2.97 -2.85 27.08
N PRO A 476 3.68 -3.92 26.82
CA PRO A 476 4.74 -4.07 25.83
C PRO A 476 4.24 -4.33 24.40
N ALA A 477 5.12 -4.10 23.43
CA ALA A 477 5.03 -4.59 22.05
C ALA A 477 5.57 -6.03 21.94
N PRO A 478 5.38 -6.73 20.79
CA PRO A 478 6.09 -7.96 20.47
C PRO A 478 7.60 -7.82 20.64
N ARG A 479 8.28 -8.85 21.13
CA ARG A 479 9.72 -8.78 21.39
C ARG A 479 10.53 -9.27 20.19
N PRO A 480 11.65 -8.63 19.87
CA PRO A 480 12.54 -9.11 18.84
C PRO A 480 12.98 -10.55 19.08
N GLY A 481 12.76 -11.39 18.07
CA GLY A 481 13.19 -12.78 18.08
C GLY A 481 12.22 -13.79 18.68
N GLU A 482 11.07 -13.37 19.17
CA GLU A 482 9.94 -14.28 19.43
C GLU A 482 9.41 -14.80 18.10
N GLY A 483 9.03 -16.07 18.04
CA GLY A 483 8.36 -16.65 16.87
C GLY A 483 6.86 -16.38 16.89
N LEU A 484 6.17 -16.81 15.82
CA LEU A 484 4.71 -16.63 15.68
C LEU A 484 3.95 -17.25 16.87
N LEU A 485 4.33 -18.46 17.26
CA LEU A 485 3.69 -19.15 18.37
C LEU A 485 3.92 -18.44 19.70
N GLU A 486 5.17 -18.07 20.03
CA GLU A 486 5.47 -17.43 21.31
C GLU A 486 4.76 -16.08 21.47
N THR A 487 4.67 -15.30 20.39
CA THR A 487 3.96 -14.02 20.40
C THR A 487 2.46 -14.20 20.55
N ASN A 488 1.88 -15.26 19.96
CA ASN A 488 0.43 -15.45 19.84
C ASN A 488 -0.15 -16.47 20.81
N LEU A 489 0.66 -17.15 21.64
CA LEU A 489 0.13 -18.04 22.67
C LEU A 489 -0.75 -17.26 23.67
N PRO A 490 -1.88 -17.83 24.12
CA PRO A 490 -2.64 -17.26 25.23
C PRO A 490 -1.82 -17.18 26.52
N GLY A 491 -2.13 -16.20 27.37
CA GLY A 491 -1.53 -16.06 28.69
C GLY A 491 -0.44 -14.99 28.81
N LYS A 492 0.05 -14.76 30.02
CA LYS A 492 0.94 -13.66 30.40
C LYS A 492 2.28 -13.59 29.67
N LYS A 493 2.69 -14.65 28.97
CA LYS A 493 3.94 -14.69 28.18
C LYS A 493 3.70 -14.51 26.69
N GLY A 494 2.47 -14.57 26.24
CA GLY A 494 2.07 -14.44 24.84
C GLY A 494 1.29 -13.15 24.58
N ARG A 495 0.26 -13.25 23.72
CA ARG A 495 -0.54 -12.10 23.25
C ARG A 495 -1.22 -11.32 24.36
N ASP A 496 -1.68 -11.99 25.42
CA ASP A 496 -2.46 -11.33 26.50
C ASP A 496 -1.64 -10.30 27.28
N ARG A 497 -0.31 -10.32 27.18
CA ARG A 497 0.57 -9.30 27.76
C ARG A 497 0.72 -8.04 26.91
N LEU A 498 0.42 -8.12 25.59
CA LEU A 498 0.69 -7.06 24.65
C LEU A 498 -0.33 -5.93 24.79
N ARG A 499 0.14 -4.71 24.76
CA ARG A 499 -0.67 -3.48 24.78
C ARG A 499 -0.35 -2.54 23.62
N GLU A 500 0.70 -2.82 22.86
CA GLU A 500 1.05 -2.16 21.61
C GLU A 500 1.04 -3.22 20.50
N ILE A 501 0.13 -3.06 19.52
CA ILE A 501 -0.17 -4.06 18.51
C ILE A 501 -0.28 -3.37 17.15
N PRO A 502 0.53 -3.78 16.14
CA PRO A 502 0.34 -3.35 14.75
C PRO A 502 -0.85 -4.08 14.14
N ILE A 503 -1.68 -3.36 13.39
CA ILE A 503 -2.88 -3.86 12.73
C ILE A 503 -2.90 -3.39 11.28
N LEU A 504 -2.70 -4.31 10.35
CA LEU A 504 -2.86 -4.12 8.92
C LEU A 504 -4.26 -4.60 8.51
N ILE A 505 -5.04 -3.72 7.92
CA ILE A 505 -6.38 -4.01 7.40
C ILE A 505 -6.31 -4.04 5.88
N GLN A 506 -6.85 -5.10 5.28
CA GLN A 506 -6.89 -5.30 3.83
C GLN A 506 -8.24 -5.92 3.46
N ASP A 507 -8.68 -5.72 2.24
CA ASP A 507 -9.82 -6.42 1.67
C ASP A 507 -9.35 -7.45 0.63
N ARG A 508 -10.00 -8.61 0.59
CA ARG A 508 -9.69 -9.73 -0.32
C ARG A 508 -10.98 -10.44 -0.70
N SER A 509 -10.97 -11.08 -1.86
CA SER A 509 -12.00 -12.06 -2.23
C SER A 509 -11.36 -13.41 -2.52
N PHE A 510 -12.14 -14.46 -2.45
CA PHE A 510 -11.66 -15.84 -2.53
C PHE A 510 -12.54 -16.65 -3.46
N TYR A 511 -11.98 -17.74 -3.99
CA TYR A 511 -12.75 -18.83 -4.57
C TYR A 511 -13.18 -19.82 -3.48
N GLU A 512 -14.19 -20.63 -3.74
CA GLU A 512 -14.69 -21.62 -2.76
C GLU A 512 -13.61 -22.59 -2.25
N ASN A 513 -12.58 -22.86 -3.07
CA ASN A 513 -11.44 -23.69 -2.66
C ASN A 513 -10.45 -22.98 -1.70
N GLY A 514 -10.69 -21.72 -1.35
CA GLY A 514 -9.87 -20.90 -0.47
C GLY A 514 -8.70 -20.18 -1.16
N SER A 515 -8.54 -20.28 -2.48
CA SER A 515 -7.54 -19.50 -3.22
C SER A 515 -7.99 -18.04 -3.40
N LEU A 516 -7.02 -17.12 -3.57
CA LEU A 516 -7.31 -15.70 -3.81
C LEU A 516 -8.04 -15.52 -5.15
N PHE A 517 -9.10 -14.74 -5.12
CA PHE A 517 -9.73 -14.19 -6.32
C PHE A 517 -9.13 -12.81 -6.62
N TYR A 518 -8.88 -12.54 -7.89
CA TYR A 518 -8.58 -11.21 -8.43
C TYR A 518 -9.18 -11.14 -9.85
N PRO A 519 -9.77 -10.00 -10.26
CA PRO A 519 -10.40 -9.89 -11.56
C PRO A 519 -9.43 -10.20 -12.71
N ASP A 520 -9.94 -10.94 -13.70
CA ASP A 520 -9.23 -11.23 -14.95
C ASP A 520 -9.96 -10.64 -16.16
N ASN A 521 -10.93 -9.75 -15.89
CA ASN A 521 -11.75 -9.09 -16.86
C ASN A 521 -12.25 -7.75 -16.30
N ARG A 522 -12.44 -6.76 -17.18
CA ARG A 522 -13.02 -5.45 -16.88
C ARG A 522 -14.45 -5.53 -16.33
N ALA A 523 -15.20 -6.58 -16.64
CA ALA A 523 -16.58 -6.77 -16.21
C ALA A 523 -16.76 -6.67 -14.68
N PHE A 524 -15.71 -6.97 -13.90
CA PHE A 524 -15.77 -6.84 -12.43
C PHE A 524 -16.01 -5.39 -11.99
N PHE A 525 -15.38 -4.42 -12.63
CA PHE A 525 -15.61 -3.00 -12.34
C PHE A 525 -17.00 -2.51 -12.78
N GLU A 526 -17.52 -3.08 -13.88
CA GLU A 526 -18.85 -2.77 -14.40
C GLU A 526 -19.97 -3.52 -13.64
N GLU A 527 -19.63 -4.25 -12.56
CA GLU A 527 -20.56 -5.10 -11.77
C GLU A 527 -21.28 -6.17 -12.61
N LEU A 528 -20.64 -6.63 -13.67
CA LEU A 528 -21.17 -7.62 -14.61
C LEU A 528 -20.45 -8.96 -14.50
N HIS A 529 -21.16 -10.03 -14.91
CA HIS A 529 -20.50 -11.29 -15.17
C HIS A 529 -19.63 -11.17 -16.44
N PRO A 530 -18.44 -11.82 -16.52
CA PRO A 530 -17.58 -11.71 -17.70
C PRO A 530 -18.23 -12.00 -19.04
N ASP A 531 -19.24 -12.89 -19.07
CA ASP A 531 -20.01 -13.21 -20.30
C ASP A 531 -21.01 -12.11 -20.68
N GLN A 532 -21.31 -11.18 -19.78
CA GLN A 532 -22.21 -10.06 -20.00
C GLN A 532 -21.51 -8.80 -20.53
N LEU A 533 -20.17 -8.73 -20.47
CA LEU A 533 -19.40 -7.62 -21.04
C LEU A 533 -18.82 -8.03 -22.38
N GLN A 534 -19.54 -7.76 -23.47
CA GLN A 534 -19.17 -8.12 -24.83
C GLN A 534 -18.79 -6.86 -25.62
N ILE A 535 -17.68 -6.24 -25.24
CA ILE A 535 -17.13 -5.03 -25.86
C ILE A 535 -15.72 -5.30 -26.43
N PRO A 536 -15.23 -4.46 -27.36
CA PRO A 536 -13.86 -4.55 -27.80
C PRO A 536 -12.91 -4.15 -26.64
N LEU A 537 -11.85 -4.93 -26.46
CA LEU A 537 -10.81 -4.72 -25.46
C LEU A 537 -9.44 -4.77 -26.11
N ILE A 538 -8.43 -4.15 -25.52
CA ILE A 538 -7.04 -4.24 -26.00
C ILE A 538 -6.63 -5.73 -26.09
N GLY A 539 -5.97 -6.09 -27.21
CA GLY A 539 -5.55 -7.46 -27.46
C GLY A 539 -6.60 -8.34 -28.14
N ASN A 540 -7.71 -7.78 -28.58
CA ASN A 540 -8.64 -8.46 -29.49
C ASN A 540 -8.24 -8.19 -30.94
N PRO A 541 -7.81 -9.20 -31.73
CA PRO A 541 -7.37 -8.98 -33.11
C PRO A 541 -8.47 -8.51 -34.07
N GLU A 542 -9.74 -8.70 -33.72
CA GLU A 542 -10.87 -8.30 -34.55
C GLU A 542 -11.32 -6.85 -34.28
N ASN A 543 -10.89 -6.26 -33.17
CA ASN A 543 -11.39 -4.97 -32.70
C ASN A 543 -10.26 -4.10 -32.18
N VAL A 544 -10.29 -2.84 -32.52
CA VAL A 544 -9.39 -1.80 -31.99
C VAL A 544 -10.11 -1.13 -30.82
N SER A 545 -9.47 -1.10 -29.65
CA SER A 545 -9.97 -0.44 -28.45
C SER A 545 -8.81 0.06 -27.61
N ASP A 546 -9.05 1.12 -26.87
CA ASP A 546 -8.13 1.67 -25.87
C ASP A 546 -8.47 1.23 -24.45
N ILE A 547 -9.39 0.28 -24.29
CA ILE A 547 -9.83 -0.25 -23.00
C ILE A 547 -8.95 -1.44 -22.59
N PRO A 548 -8.25 -1.37 -21.44
CA PRO A 548 -7.49 -2.50 -20.90
C PRO A 548 -8.40 -3.72 -20.64
N ARG A 549 -7.89 -4.92 -20.94
CA ARG A 549 -8.71 -6.13 -20.87
C ARG A 549 -8.93 -6.66 -19.46
N ILE A 550 -7.90 -6.62 -18.62
CA ILE A 550 -7.89 -7.21 -17.29
C ILE A 550 -7.92 -6.14 -16.21
N TRP A 551 -7.22 -5.04 -16.41
CA TRP A 551 -7.15 -3.95 -15.46
C TRP A 551 -8.53 -3.36 -15.18
N ASN A 552 -8.81 -3.15 -13.91
CA ASN A 552 -9.98 -2.43 -13.43
C ASN A 552 -9.50 -1.10 -12.83
N PRO A 553 -10.21 0.01 -13.02
CA PRO A 553 -9.82 1.31 -12.44
C PRO A 553 -9.68 1.24 -10.92
N GLU A 554 -10.56 0.53 -10.27
CA GLU A 554 -10.54 0.23 -8.84
C GLU A 554 -11.07 -1.18 -8.60
N ALA A 555 -10.70 -1.75 -7.45
CA ALA A 555 -11.14 -3.09 -7.08
C ALA A 555 -11.54 -3.14 -5.61
N PHE A 556 -12.81 -3.45 -5.35
CA PHE A 556 -13.41 -3.57 -4.02
C PHE A 556 -13.71 -5.04 -3.71
N PHE A 557 -13.08 -5.55 -2.67
CA PHE A 557 -13.22 -6.95 -2.29
C PHE A 557 -14.07 -7.09 -1.03
N ASP A 558 -14.69 -8.24 -0.82
CA ASP A 558 -15.79 -8.43 0.12
C ASP A 558 -15.43 -9.06 1.47
N VAL A 559 -14.17 -9.51 1.64
CA VAL A 559 -13.67 -10.11 2.88
C VAL A 559 -12.63 -9.21 3.55
N MET A 560 -12.95 -8.69 4.74
CA MET A 560 -11.98 -7.92 5.52
C MET A 560 -10.95 -8.84 6.18
N VAL A 561 -9.69 -8.64 5.85
CA VAL A 561 -8.54 -9.43 6.33
C VAL A 561 -7.68 -8.55 7.23
N VAL A 562 -7.56 -8.92 8.50
CA VAL A 562 -6.77 -8.18 9.49
C VAL A 562 -5.59 -9.02 9.93
N ASN A 563 -4.38 -8.53 9.68
CA ASN A 563 -3.14 -9.26 9.94
C ASN A 563 -3.14 -10.68 9.34
N GLY A 564 -3.70 -10.83 8.13
CA GLY A 564 -3.73 -12.10 7.40
C GLY A 564 -4.78 -13.10 7.88
N VAL A 565 -5.81 -12.64 8.60
CA VAL A 565 -6.94 -13.46 9.08
C VAL A 565 -8.26 -12.73 8.80
N SER A 566 -9.26 -13.43 8.25
CA SER A 566 -10.58 -12.86 7.99
C SER A 566 -11.34 -12.59 9.29
N TRP A 567 -11.86 -11.39 9.44
CA TRP A 567 -12.68 -10.94 10.58
C TRP A 567 -12.26 -11.52 11.95
N PRO A 568 -11.04 -11.24 12.43
CA PRO A 568 -10.55 -11.87 13.66
C PRO A 568 -11.17 -11.31 14.93
N VAL A 569 -10.97 -12.04 16.03
CA VAL A 569 -11.28 -11.60 17.39
C VAL A 569 -10.00 -11.43 18.21
N HIS A 570 -9.93 -10.35 19.00
CA HIS A 570 -8.86 -10.13 19.97
C HIS A 570 -9.42 -10.01 21.39
N LYS A 571 -8.92 -10.85 22.31
CA LYS A 571 -9.26 -10.78 23.73
C LYS A 571 -8.46 -9.67 24.37
N VAL A 572 -9.16 -8.71 25.02
CA VAL A 572 -8.55 -7.56 25.69
C VAL A 572 -8.86 -7.57 27.18
N GLU A 573 -7.93 -7.08 27.97
CA GLU A 573 -8.17 -6.74 29.36
C GLU A 573 -8.75 -5.32 29.46
N PRO A 574 -9.47 -4.94 30.54
CA PRO A 574 -9.98 -3.58 30.75
C PRO A 574 -8.79 -2.63 31.02
N ASP A 575 -8.07 -2.30 30.00
CA ASP A 575 -6.81 -1.54 30.02
C ASP A 575 -6.73 -0.58 28.85
N LEU A 576 -5.69 0.27 28.80
CA LEU A 576 -5.38 1.14 27.67
C LEU A 576 -4.49 0.38 26.68
N TYR A 577 -4.90 0.36 25.39
CA TYR A 577 -4.17 -0.26 24.30
C TYR A 577 -3.70 0.78 23.30
N ARG A 578 -2.59 0.50 22.61
CA ARG A 578 -2.08 1.25 21.47
C ARG A 578 -2.14 0.36 20.23
N PHE A 579 -2.88 0.80 19.24
CA PHE A 579 -2.90 0.15 17.93
C PHE A 579 -2.21 1.02 16.89
N ARG A 580 -1.35 0.39 16.11
CA ARG A 580 -0.73 1.02 14.95
C ARG A 580 -1.48 0.52 13.72
N LEU A 581 -2.47 1.31 13.29
CA LEU A 581 -3.34 0.97 12.19
C LEU A 581 -2.67 1.32 10.86
N LEU A 582 -2.85 0.47 9.87
CA LEU A 582 -2.43 0.66 8.48
C LEU A 582 -3.58 0.24 7.59
N ASN A 583 -4.03 1.13 6.69
CA ASN A 583 -4.90 0.76 5.58
C ASN A 583 -4.03 0.17 4.46
N GLY A 584 -4.08 -1.14 4.26
CA GLY A 584 -3.36 -1.86 3.21
C GLY A 584 -4.28 -2.41 2.12
N CYS A 585 -5.49 -1.85 1.96
CA CYS A 585 -6.37 -2.13 0.84
C CYS A 585 -5.77 -1.57 -0.47
N GLY A 586 -6.14 -2.14 -1.61
CA GLY A 586 -5.74 -1.64 -2.93
C GLY A 586 -6.42 -0.31 -3.26
N SER A 587 -7.76 -0.31 -3.25
CA SER A 587 -8.56 0.87 -3.62
C SER A 587 -9.40 1.42 -2.46
N ARG A 588 -9.77 0.57 -1.49
CA ARG A 588 -10.75 0.89 -0.45
C ARG A 588 -10.26 1.91 0.57
N PHE A 589 -11.00 3.01 0.72
CA PHE A 589 -10.91 3.91 1.87
C PHE A 589 -11.58 3.29 3.10
N LEU A 590 -10.98 3.46 4.27
CA LEU A 590 -11.52 3.01 5.55
C LEU A 590 -11.97 4.20 6.38
N ASN A 591 -13.22 4.20 6.82
CA ASN A 591 -13.75 5.15 7.80
C ASN A 591 -14.09 4.39 9.09
N LEU A 592 -13.11 4.29 10.00
CA LEU A 592 -13.17 3.37 11.13
C LEU A 592 -13.84 3.97 12.35
N ALA A 593 -14.74 3.19 12.98
CA ALA A 593 -15.36 3.51 14.28
C ALA A 593 -15.36 2.27 15.20
N LEU A 594 -15.48 2.50 16.50
CA LEU A 594 -15.55 1.44 17.52
C LEU A 594 -16.95 1.40 18.14
N CYS A 595 -17.66 0.30 17.96
CA CYS A 595 -19.03 0.10 18.38
C CYS A 595 -19.13 -0.98 19.46
N VAL A 596 -19.75 -0.67 20.60
CA VAL A 596 -20.13 -1.67 21.61
C VAL A 596 -21.38 -2.41 21.11
N VAL A 597 -21.27 -3.73 20.95
CA VAL A 597 -22.35 -4.60 20.47
C VAL A 597 -22.75 -5.61 21.54
N ASP A 598 -23.94 -6.19 21.41
CA ASP A 598 -24.51 -7.14 22.37
C ASP A 598 -23.87 -8.55 22.34
N GLY A 599 -22.96 -8.80 21.40
CA GLY A 599 -22.31 -10.09 21.22
C GLY A 599 -23.18 -11.16 20.56
N SER A 600 -24.36 -10.81 20.06
CA SER A 600 -25.23 -11.73 19.29
C SER A 600 -24.70 -12.06 17.91
N GLY A 601 -23.69 -11.32 17.43
CA GLY A 601 -23.21 -11.39 16.07
C GLY A 601 -23.91 -10.42 15.10
N ALA A 602 -24.98 -9.75 15.56
CA ALA A 602 -25.69 -8.74 14.75
C ALA A 602 -24.76 -7.55 14.42
N PRO A 603 -24.92 -6.92 13.25
CA PRO A 603 -24.20 -5.70 12.90
C PRO A 603 -24.37 -4.59 13.95
N CYS A 604 -23.40 -3.68 14.06
CA CYS A 604 -23.56 -2.47 14.84
C CYS A 604 -24.72 -1.63 14.29
N PRO A 605 -25.72 -1.27 15.10
CA PRO A 605 -26.78 -0.37 14.68
C PRO A 605 -26.19 1.01 14.33
N LEU A 606 -26.63 1.59 13.22
CA LEU A 606 -26.24 2.91 12.76
C LEU A 606 -27.48 3.80 12.62
N ASP A 607 -27.33 5.10 12.92
CA ASP A 607 -28.36 6.10 12.63
C ASP A 607 -28.37 6.47 11.12
N SER A 608 -29.28 7.37 10.72
CA SER A 608 -29.38 7.83 9.32
C SER A 608 -28.12 8.52 8.79
N ASP A 609 -27.26 9.01 9.66
CA ASP A 609 -26.00 9.66 9.31
C ASP A 609 -24.82 8.63 9.30
N GLY A 610 -25.09 7.33 9.51
CA GLY A 610 -24.06 6.29 9.53
C GLY A 610 -23.24 6.27 10.82
N ARG A 611 -23.73 6.81 11.93
CA ARG A 611 -23.07 6.82 13.25
C ARG A 611 -23.57 5.67 14.11
N PRO A 612 -22.74 5.06 14.99
CA PRO A 612 -23.21 4.08 15.96
C PRO A 612 -24.38 4.59 16.78
N ASP A 613 -25.45 3.81 16.86
CA ASP A 613 -26.68 4.11 17.59
C ASP A 613 -26.96 3.04 18.68
N PRO A 614 -27.16 3.43 19.95
CA PRO A 614 -27.09 4.81 20.46
C PRO A 614 -25.64 5.34 20.58
N PRO A 615 -25.43 6.67 20.55
CA PRO A 615 -24.10 7.29 20.51
C PRO A 615 -23.19 6.94 21.69
N GLU A 616 -23.73 6.51 22.85
CA GLU A 616 -22.96 6.01 24.01
C GLU A 616 -22.31 4.66 23.76
N HIS A 617 -22.72 3.92 22.73
CA HIS A 617 -22.09 2.68 22.30
C HIS A 617 -20.81 2.93 21.46
N GLU A 618 -20.52 4.16 21.05
CA GLU A 618 -19.29 4.47 20.37
C GLU A 618 -18.13 4.74 21.34
N LEU A 619 -17.03 3.98 21.23
CA LEU A 619 -15.78 4.27 21.91
C LEU A 619 -14.94 5.22 21.07
N SER A 620 -14.26 6.18 21.73
CA SER A 620 -13.34 7.10 21.04
C SER A 620 -12.03 6.42 20.65
N PHE A 621 -11.52 6.76 19.49
CA PHE A 621 -10.08 6.67 19.21
C PHE A 621 -9.39 7.91 19.79
N TYR A 622 -8.22 7.71 20.36
CA TYR A 622 -7.32 8.79 20.74
C TYR A 622 -6.09 8.73 19.85
N GLN A 623 -6.13 9.45 18.74
CA GLN A 623 -5.01 9.44 17.79
C GLN A 623 -3.84 10.25 18.37
N ILE A 624 -2.68 9.62 18.41
CA ILE A 624 -1.43 10.17 18.93
C ILE A 624 -0.37 10.38 17.88
N GLY A 625 -0.52 9.76 16.71
CA GLY A 625 0.43 9.83 15.61
C GLY A 625 -0.21 9.61 14.24
N ALA A 626 0.48 10.07 13.22
CA ALA A 626 0.25 9.79 11.82
C ALA A 626 1.44 8.99 11.26
N GLU A 627 1.67 9.04 9.96
CA GLU A 627 2.67 8.21 9.29
C GLU A 627 4.09 8.43 9.81
N GLN A 628 4.53 9.70 9.86
CA GLN A 628 5.95 10.09 10.02
C GLN A 628 6.30 10.59 11.42
N SER A 629 5.32 10.78 12.30
CA SER A 629 5.57 11.25 13.67
C SER A 629 4.35 11.17 14.57
N LEU A 630 4.59 11.40 15.87
CA LEU A 630 3.50 11.75 16.79
C LEU A 630 2.86 13.09 16.39
N LEU A 631 1.58 13.25 16.68
CA LEU A 631 0.84 14.49 16.54
C LEU A 631 1.30 15.55 17.55
N PRO A 632 1.07 16.84 17.30
CA PRO A 632 1.33 17.90 18.28
C PRO A 632 0.50 17.77 19.57
N LYS A 633 -0.69 17.19 19.44
CA LYS A 633 -1.62 16.94 20.54
C LYS A 633 -2.36 15.62 20.31
N VAL A 634 -2.82 15.00 21.37
CA VAL A 634 -3.77 13.88 21.26
C VAL A 634 -5.07 14.39 20.63
N VAL A 635 -5.58 13.68 19.68
CA VAL A 635 -6.87 13.98 19.03
C VAL A 635 -7.86 12.88 19.35
N GLU A 636 -8.95 13.26 20.02
CA GLU A 636 -10.09 12.38 20.23
C GLU A 636 -10.92 12.38 18.94
N VAL A 637 -11.15 11.19 18.38
CA VAL A 637 -11.90 10.96 17.16
C VAL A 637 -13.12 10.13 17.47
N ARG A 638 -14.28 10.66 17.15
CA ARG A 638 -15.57 9.97 17.11
C ARG A 638 -16.30 10.36 15.84
N THR A 639 -17.23 9.56 15.43
CA THR A 639 -18.06 9.83 14.26
C THR A 639 -18.66 11.25 14.32
N GLY A 640 -18.41 12.04 13.29
CA GLY A 640 -18.80 13.45 13.21
C GLY A 640 -17.98 14.44 14.02
N PHE A 641 -16.98 13.99 14.81
CA PHE A 641 -16.18 14.90 15.65
C PHE A 641 -14.71 14.51 15.73
N LYS A 642 -13.85 15.53 15.67
CA LYS A 642 -12.41 15.45 15.94
C LYS A 642 -12.04 16.54 16.95
N THR A 643 -11.66 16.17 18.15
CA THR A 643 -11.38 17.12 19.24
C THR A 643 -9.92 17.02 19.68
N ALA A 644 -9.12 18.06 19.45
CA ALA A 644 -7.75 18.11 20.00
C ALA A 644 -7.80 18.24 21.53
N LEU A 645 -7.17 17.30 22.22
CA LEU A 645 -7.04 17.33 23.67
C LEU A 645 -5.82 18.16 24.07
N PRO A 646 -5.92 18.96 25.14
CA PRO A 646 -4.85 19.88 25.53
C PRO A 646 -3.61 19.20 26.13
N GLY A 647 -3.68 17.92 26.48
CA GLY A 647 -2.57 17.20 27.08
C GLY A 647 -2.27 17.55 28.54
N ASN A 648 -3.17 18.29 29.24
CA ASN A 648 -3.07 18.62 30.64
C ASN A 648 -4.36 18.40 31.43
N GLY A 649 -5.37 17.82 30.82
CA GLY A 649 -6.61 17.37 31.46
C GLY A 649 -7.63 18.44 31.88
N PHE A 650 -7.22 19.72 31.94
CA PHE A 650 -8.05 20.76 32.56
C PHE A 650 -8.58 21.82 31.61
N ILE A 651 -8.15 21.84 30.35
CA ILE A 651 -8.58 22.85 29.36
C ILE A 651 -9.83 22.36 28.66
N PRO A 652 -10.87 23.22 28.50
CA PRO A 652 -12.08 22.83 27.80
C PRO A 652 -11.78 22.22 26.42
N ARG A 653 -12.45 21.11 26.13
CA ARG A 653 -12.37 20.47 24.81
C ARG A 653 -12.96 21.41 23.77
N HIS A 654 -12.17 21.85 22.85
CA HIS A 654 -12.67 22.55 21.67
C HIS A 654 -13.09 21.48 20.65
N LYS A 655 -14.36 21.16 20.62
CA LYS A 655 -14.91 20.26 19.61
C LYS A 655 -14.76 20.92 18.23
N ARG A 656 -14.07 20.24 17.35
CA ARG A 656 -13.99 20.61 15.95
C ARG A 656 -14.78 19.56 15.15
N PRO A 657 -15.84 19.97 14.47
CA PRO A 657 -16.58 19.02 13.66
C PRO A 657 -15.69 18.43 12.56
N ALA A 658 -15.92 17.20 12.20
CA ALA A 658 -15.40 16.58 11.00
C ALA A 658 -16.03 17.22 9.74
N SER A 659 -15.51 16.91 8.58
CA SER A 659 -16.04 17.43 7.29
C SER A 659 -17.48 16.94 7.02
N SER A 660 -17.83 15.79 7.59
CA SER A 660 -19.14 15.15 7.50
C SER A 660 -19.58 14.57 8.85
N PRO A 661 -20.90 14.49 9.15
CA PRO A 661 -21.39 13.73 10.31
C PRO A 661 -21.03 12.25 10.24
N ARG A 662 -20.77 11.70 9.06
CA ARG A 662 -20.32 10.30 8.85
C ARG A 662 -18.84 10.10 9.13
N GLU A 663 -18.01 11.13 9.04
CA GLU A 663 -16.55 11.00 9.17
C GLU A 663 -16.15 10.59 10.60
N ALA A 664 -15.35 9.54 10.68
CA ALA A 664 -14.70 9.06 11.90
C ALA A 664 -13.18 9.06 11.70
N LEU A 665 -12.50 7.93 11.88
CA LEU A 665 -11.10 7.78 11.54
C LEU A 665 -10.97 7.39 10.06
N LEU A 666 -10.97 8.40 9.18
CA LEU A 666 -10.79 8.21 7.75
C LEU A 666 -9.33 7.94 7.42
N MET A 667 -9.07 6.86 6.67
CA MET A 667 -7.75 6.44 6.22
C MET A 667 -7.83 6.01 4.74
N GLY A 668 -7.17 6.75 3.86
CA GLY A 668 -6.93 6.30 2.48
C GLY A 668 -5.94 5.14 2.42
N PRO A 669 -5.85 4.40 1.31
CA PRO A 669 -4.81 3.42 1.09
C PRO A 669 -3.42 3.94 1.48
N SER A 670 -2.64 3.11 2.17
CA SER A 670 -1.32 3.38 2.77
C SER A 670 -1.26 4.30 3.99
N GLU A 671 -2.28 5.05 4.32
CA GLU A 671 -2.25 5.89 5.51
C GLU A 671 -2.14 5.06 6.79
N ARG A 672 -1.42 5.61 7.78
CA ARG A 672 -1.24 5.01 9.11
C ARG A 672 -1.77 5.93 10.17
N ALA A 673 -2.48 5.35 11.14
CA ALA A 673 -2.92 6.02 12.35
C ALA A 673 -2.40 5.30 13.58
N ASP A 674 -1.71 6.02 14.46
CA ASP A 674 -1.26 5.53 15.77
C ASP A 674 -2.27 5.97 16.80
N VAL A 675 -3.04 5.03 17.35
CA VAL A 675 -4.19 5.33 18.18
C VAL A 675 -4.14 4.61 19.53
N LEU A 676 -4.69 5.25 20.55
CA LEU A 676 -5.01 4.62 21.82
C LEU A 676 -6.50 4.31 21.85
N VAL A 677 -6.84 3.14 22.39
CA VAL A 677 -8.22 2.72 22.70
C VAL A 677 -8.31 2.36 24.16
N ASP A 678 -9.27 2.96 24.84
CA ASP A 678 -9.46 2.80 26.29
C ASP A 678 -10.60 1.82 26.61
N PHE A 679 -10.23 0.59 27.00
CA PHE A 679 -11.17 -0.42 27.44
C PHE A 679 -11.39 -0.40 28.96
N ARG A 680 -10.76 0.55 29.68
CA ARG A 680 -10.97 0.70 31.14
C ARG A 680 -12.40 1.13 31.42
N GLY A 681 -13.02 0.51 32.40
CA GLY A 681 -14.42 0.77 32.72
C GLY A 681 -15.42 -0.10 31.99
N LEU A 682 -15.00 -0.84 30.96
CA LEU A 682 -15.84 -1.85 30.35
C LEU A 682 -15.89 -3.12 31.21
N LYS A 683 -17.06 -3.74 31.26
CA LYS A 683 -17.31 -4.97 32.03
C LYS A 683 -16.80 -6.18 31.25
N LYS A 684 -16.46 -7.23 31.97
CA LYS A 684 -16.21 -8.55 31.39
C LYS A 684 -17.39 -8.99 30.50
N GLY A 685 -17.11 -9.50 29.32
CA GLY A 685 -18.10 -9.93 28.36
C GLY A 685 -18.58 -8.83 27.41
N THR A 686 -18.15 -7.55 27.62
CA THR A 686 -18.40 -6.51 26.63
C THR A 686 -17.67 -6.86 25.34
N VAL A 687 -18.39 -6.75 24.21
CA VAL A 687 -17.84 -6.90 22.86
C VAL A 687 -17.78 -5.53 22.22
N VAL A 688 -16.61 -5.17 21.71
CA VAL A 688 -16.39 -3.93 20.96
C VAL A 688 -16.00 -4.33 19.54
N ARG A 689 -16.75 -3.86 18.57
CA ARG A 689 -16.48 -4.13 17.15
C ARG A 689 -15.83 -2.93 16.48
N LEU A 690 -14.74 -3.19 15.78
CA LEU A 690 -14.17 -2.25 14.82
C LEU A 690 -14.99 -2.36 13.53
N ILE A 691 -15.60 -1.26 13.12
CA ILE A 691 -16.42 -1.17 11.93
C ILE A 691 -15.81 -0.21 10.91
N ASN A 692 -16.13 -0.43 9.64
CA ASN A 692 -15.82 0.46 8.53
C ASN A 692 -17.14 1.02 7.97
N THR A 693 -17.29 2.33 7.94
CA THR A 693 -18.42 3.02 7.34
C THR A 693 -18.04 3.79 6.06
N GLY A 694 -16.85 3.51 5.51
CA GLY A 694 -16.47 3.92 4.16
C GLY A 694 -17.29 3.14 3.11
N PRO A 695 -17.41 3.64 1.88
CA PRO A 695 -18.19 2.98 0.83
C PRO A 695 -17.48 1.72 0.28
N ASP A 696 -18.26 0.89 -0.43
CA ASP A 696 -17.78 -0.24 -1.24
C ASP A 696 -17.57 0.15 -2.72
N GLU A 697 -17.34 1.42 -2.96
CA GLU A 697 -17.18 2.06 -4.27
C GLU A 697 -16.13 3.17 -4.18
N PRO A 698 -15.72 3.79 -5.30
CA PRO A 698 -14.78 4.90 -5.33
C PRO A 698 -15.13 6.00 -4.34
N PHE A 699 -14.12 6.50 -3.61
CA PHE A 699 -14.37 7.47 -2.54
C PHE A 699 -14.35 8.91 -3.05
N GLY A 700 -15.49 9.43 -3.47
CA GLY A 700 -15.67 10.85 -3.84
C GLY A 700 -15.86 11.82 -2.66
N GLY A 701 -15.77 11.35 -1.41
CA GLY A 701 -16.09 12.09 -0.19
C GLY A 701 -17.29 11.49 0.52
N PHE A 702 -17.85 12.21 1.49
CA PHE A 702 -19.04 11.73 2.23
C PHE A 702 -20.33 12.24 1.60
N ASP A 703 -20.60 11.90 0.35
CA ASP A 703 -21.87 12.21 -0.28
C ASP A 703 -23.01 11.40 0.36
N PRO A 704 -24.16 12.03 0.69
CA PRO A 704 -25.30 11.32 1.23
C PRO A 704 -25.92 10.27 0.29
N SER A 705 -25.73 10.42 -1.02
CA SER A 705 -26.20 9.47 -2.03
C SER A 705 -25.37 8.21 -2.12
N VAL A 706 -24.09 8.27 -1.70
CA VAL A 706 -23.16 7.14 -1.68
C VAL A 706 -23.48 6.22 -0.51
N GLY A 707 -23.53 4.93 -0.78
CA GLY A 707 -23.77 3.89 0.22
C GLY A 707 -22.72 3.83 1.33
N ILE A 708 -23.03 3.08 2.36
CA ILE A 708 -22.07 2.66 3.40
C ILE A 708 -21.72 1.21 3.07
N ALA A 709 -20.50 0.77 3.42
CA ALA A 709 -20.07 -0.62 3.30
C ALA A 709 -21.13 -1.63 3.74
N ASP A 710 -21.21 -2.78 3.04
CA ASP A 710 -22.19 -3.84 3.32
C ASP A 710 -22.13 -4.29 4.78
N GLU A 711 -23.26 -4.25 5.46
CA GLU A 711 -23.35 -4.54 6.90
C GLU A 711 -22.96 -5.95 7.27
N ASN A 712 -23.07 -6.88 6.33
CA ASN A 712 -22.78 -8.29 6.56
C ASN A 712 -21.36 -8.71 6.17
N THR A 713 -20.62 -7.83 5.47
CA THR A 713 -19.25 -8.11 5.01
C THR A 713 -18.28 -6.97 5.36
N THR A 714 -18.09 -5.99 4.50
CA THR A 714 -17.04 -4.98 4.53
C THR A 714 -17.20 -3.91 5.61
N ARG A 715 -18.42 -3.73 6.15
CA ARG A 715 -18.64 -2.90 7.35
C ARG A 715 -18.02 -3.52 8.60
N GLN A 716 -17.87 -4.84 8.67
CA GLN A 716 -17.36 -5.55 9.81
C GLN A 716 -15.86 -5.81 9.64
N VAL A 717 -15.01 -5.34 10.57
CA VAL A 717 -13.55 -5.48 10.47
C VAL A 717 -13.02 -6.52 11.46
N MET A 718 -13.17 -6.30 12.77
CA MET A 718 -12.75 -7.23 13.81
C MET A 718 -13.46 -6.97 15.13
N GLU A 719 -13.35 -7.88 16.09
CA GLU A 719 -13.89 -7.72 17.45
C GLU A 719 -12.83 -7.72 18.53
N PHE A 720 -13.12 -6.95 19.60
CA PHE A 720 -12.41 -6.98 20.87
C PHE A 720 -13.35 -7.52 21.96
N HIS A 721 -12.93 -8.59 22.64
CA HIS A 721 -13.69 -9.19 23.73
C HIS A 721 -13.04 -8.88 25.08
N VAL A 722 -13.72 -8.16 25.95
CA VAL A 722 -13.23 -7.83 27.30
C VAL A 722 -13.33 -9.07 28.19
N VAL A 723 -12.18 -9.56 28.71
CA VAL A 723 -12.10 -10.86 29.36
C VAL A 723 -12.08 -10.81 30.90
N HIS A 724 -11.85 -9.65 31.53
CA HIS A 724 -11.78 -9.45 32.96
C HIS A 724 -12.59 -8.25 33.45
N ASP A 725 -13.01 -8.22 34.71
CA ASP A 725 -13.73 -7.09 35.31
C ASP A 725 -12.79 -6.06 35.97
N THR A 726 -11.55 -6.45 36.22
CA THR A 726 -10.59 -5.60 36.95
C THR A 726 -9.37 -5.28 36.11
N LYS A 727 -8.92 -4.05 36.24
CA LYS A 727 -7.69 -3.55 35.58
C LYS A 727 -6.49 -4.42 35.99
N VAL A 728 -5.77 -4.91 35.03
CA VAL A 728 -4.46 -5.58 35.20
C VAL A 728 -3.37 -4.59 34.81
N GLY A 729 -2.98 -3.76 35.76
CA GLY A 729 -1.75 -3.00 35.87
C GLY A 729 -1.04 -2.51 34.60
N ASN A 730 -1.54 -1.47 33.95
CA ASN A 730 -0.79 -0.68 32.99
C ASN A 730 -0.65 0.75 33.53
N ASP A 731 0.60 1.21 33.72
CA ASP A 731 0.90 2.55 34.25
C ASP A 731 0.95 3.61 33.13
N ALA A 732 0.42 3.31 31.92
CA ALA A 732 0.38 4.24 30.81
C ALA A 732 -0.43 5.50 31.16
N THR A 733 0.04 6.63 30.67
CA THR A 733 -0.62 7.92 30.89
C THR A 733 -1.97 7.95 30.17
N PRO A 734 -3.06 8.29 30.85
CA PRO A 734 -4.36 8.47 30.20
C PRO A 734 -4.31 9.48 29.06
N PRO A 735 -5.10 9.31 28.00
CA PRO A 735 -5.05 10.18 26.83
C PRO A 735 -5.21 11.66 27.16
N GLU A 736 -6.08 12.02 28.13
CA GLU A 736 -6.36 13.39 28.57
C GLU A 736 -5.14 14.06 29.25
N HIS A 737 -4.25 13.25 29.82
CA HIS A 737 -3.04 13.71 30.50
C HIS A 737 -1.77 13.50 29.71
N LEU A 738 -1.86 12.83 28.57
CA LEU A 738 -0.72 12.54 27.72
C LEU A 738 -0.22 13.81 27.01
N LYS A 739 0.99 14.20 27.34
CA LYS A 739 1.68 15.32 26.67
C LYS A 739 2.55 14.78 25.56
N LEU A 740 2.10 14.96 24.34
CA LEU A 740 2.90 14.73 23.16
C LEU A 740 3.87 15.92 23.07
N ARG A 741 5.13 15.69 23.46
CA ARG A 741 6.15 16.72 23.33
C ARG A 741 6.58 16.80 21.89
N LEU A 742 6.42 17.98 21.31
CA LEU A 742 7.19 18.31 20.12
C LEU A 742 8.67 18.33 20.56
N PRO A 743 9.60 17.77 19.77
CA PRO A 743 11.01 17.91 20.06
C PRO A 743 11.43 19.35 20.13
N ASP A 744 12.47 19.60 20.91
CA ASP A 744 13.07 20.91 21.10
C ASP A 744 13.36 21.59 19.75
N ALA A 745 13.18 22.91 19.71
CA ALA A 745 13.49 23.77 18.56
C ALA A 745 14.96 23.68 18.09
N ASN A 746 15.83 23.10 18.93
CA ASN A 746 17.24 22.83 18.64
C ASN A 746 17.49 21.40 18.15
N ASP A 747 16.47 20.55 18.06
CA ASP A 747 16.60 19.22 17.45
C ASP A 747 16.55 19.37 15.93
N PRO A 748 17.65 19.07 15.20
CA PRO A 748 17.66 19.12 13.74
C PRO A 748 16.68 18.12 13.08
N ALA A 749 16.16 17.16 13.81
CA ALA A 749 15.09 16.27 13.38
C ALA A 749 13.69 16.89 13.43
N ASN A 750 13.61 18.11 13.87
CA ASN A 750 12.54 19.06 13.77
C ASN A 750 11.12 18.52 13.64
N LEU A 751 10.52 18.17 14.77
CA LEU A 751 9.09 17.84 14.84
C LEU A 751 8.21 19.09 15.05
N VAL A 752 8.82 20.26 15.32
CA VAL A 752 8.11 21.54 15.28
C VAL A 752 8.22 22.10 13.88
N TRP A 753 7.18 21.89 13.08
CA TRP A 753 7.09 22.61 11.83
C TRP A 753 6.96 24.10 12.14
N ARG A 754 7.99 24.84 11.85
CA ARG A 754 7.87 26.26 11.54
C ARG A 754 7.74 26.32 10.03
N GLN A 755 6.74 27.04 9.54
CA GLN A 755 6.70 27.34 8.12
C GLN A 755 8.10 27.74 7.71
N PRO A 756 8.72 27.07 6.73
CA PRO A 756 10.09 27.39 6.35
C PRO A 756 10.17 28.88 6.04
N ALA A 757 11.23 29.51 6.51
CA ALA A 757 11.44 30.95 6.33
C ALA A 757 11.46 31.32 4.84
N VAL A 758 11.77 30.38 3.97
CA VAL A 758 11.83 30.55 2.51
C VAL A 758 11.23 29.31 1.84
N VAL A 759 10.10 29.48 1.19
CA VAL A 759 9.58 28.55 0.19
C VAL A 759 10.22 28.95 -1.14
N THR A 760 10.92 28.03 -1.77
CA THR A 760 11.68 28.30 -3.00
C THR A 760 10.84 28.19 -4.26
N GLU A 761 9.83 27.30 -4.24
CA GLU A 761 9.00 27.01 -5.40
C GLU A 761 7.59 26.62 -4.96
N ARG A 762 6.62 26.87 -5.85
CA ARG A 762 5.26 26.31 -5.76
C ARG A 762 4.98 25.59 -7.05
N ARG A 763 4.43 24.36 -6.94
CA ARG A 763 4.10 23.54 -8.10
C ARG A 763 2.63 23.21 -8.09
N ASP A 764 1.96 23.54 -9.18
CA ASP A 764 0.59 23.11 -9.44
C ASP A 764 0.64 21.77 -10.19
N LEU A 765 0.14 20.74 -9.52
CA LEU A 765 0.09 19.36 -10.01
C LEU A 765 -1.38 18.96 -10.16
N ALA A 766 -1.72 18.19 -11.19
CA ALA A 766 -3.10 17.80 -11.46
C ALA A 766 -3.30 16.29 -11.27
N LEU A 767 -4.48 15.93 -10.82
CA LEU A 767 -4.99 14.56 -10.74
C LEU A 767 -6.15 14.48 -11.74
N LEU A 768 -6.04 13.56 -12.70
CA LEU A 768 -6.88 13.50 -13.90
C LEU A 768 -7.32 12.06 -14.15
N GLU A 769 -8.44 11.94 -14.84
CA GLU A 769 -8.96 10.68 -15.39
C GLU A 769 -9.29 10.85 -16.86
N GLU A 770 -9.13 9.79 -17.63
CA GLU A 770 -9.50 9.74 -19.04
C GLU A 770 -10.44 8.56 -19.29
N ASP A 771 -11.58 8.86 -19.89
CA ASP A 771 -12.50 7.86 -20.44
C ASP A 771 -11.98 7.26 -21.74
N SER A 772 -12.49 6.09 -22.10
CA SER A 772 -12.20 5.48 -23.40
C SER A 772 -12.79 6.30 -24.54
N GLU A 773 -12.41 5.97 -25.77
CA GLU A 773 -13.17 6.37 -26.94
C GLU A 773 -14.61 5.82 -26.84
N GLU A 774 -15.59 6.56 -27.38
CA GLU A 774 -16.98 6.14 -27.38
C GLU A 774 -17.18 4.84 -28.16
N ILE A 775 -17.92 3.91 -27.59
CA ILE A 775 -18.26 2.62 -28.18
C ILE A 775 -19.76 2.52 -28.32
N CYS A 776 -20.23 2.11 -29.51
CA CYS A 776 -21.63 1.84 -29.75
C CYS A 776 -22.02 0.50 -29.13
N SER A 777 -22.91 0.52 -28.15
CA SER A 777 -23.32 -0.67 -27.42
C SER A 777 -24.80 -0.65 -27.10
N THR A 778 -25.40 -1.84 -26.95
CA THR A 778 -26.76 -2.04 -26.44
C THR A 778 -26.71 -2.70 -25.09
N THR A 779 -27.62 -2.33 -24.19
CA THR A 779 -27.81 -3.05 -22.93
C THR A 779 -28.99 -4.00 -23.09
N GLU A 780 -28.75 -5.30 -22.97
CA GLU A 780 -29.76 -6.35 -23.04
C GLU A 780 -30.62 -6.39 -21.76
N ALA A 781 -31.72 -7.14 -21.82
CA ALA A 781 -32.68 -7.20 -20.71
C ALA A 781 -32.11 -7.83 -19.41
N ASP A 782 -31.03 -8.60 -19.50
CA ASP A 782 -30.31 -9.20 -18.38
C ASP A 782 -29.17 -8.32 -17.90
N GLY A 783 -29.04 -7.08 -18.42
CA GLY A 783 -27.99 -6.13 -18.09
C GLY A 783 -26.72 -6.29 -18.92
N ALA A 784 -26.62 -7.28 -19.81
CA ALA A 784 -25.44 -7.47 -20.64
C ALA A 784 -25.18 -6.27 -21.55
N ILE A 785 -23.92 -5.83 -21.63
CA ILE A 785 -23.48 -4.76 -22.53
C ILE A 785 -22.86 -5.43 -23.77
N VAL A 786 -23.49 -5.21 -24.90
CA VAL A 786 -23.07 -5.83 -26.18
C VAL A 786 -22.71 -4.76 -27.20
N TRP A 787 -21.49 -4.81 -27.70
CA TRP A 787 -21.00 -3.94 -28.76
C TRP A 787 -21.70 -4.20 -30.09
N ASP A 788 -22.05 -3.11 -30.81
CA ASP A 788 -22.59 -3.19 -32.16
C ASP A 788 -21.49 -2.84 -33.19
N PRO A 789 -20.94 -3.83 -33.90
CA PRO A 789 -19.90 -3.61 -34.91
C PRO A 789 -20.37 -2.87 -36.15
N GLU A 790 -21.69 -2.82 -36.40
CA GLU A 790 -22.29 -2.15 -37.56
C GLU A 790 -22.62 -0.68 -37.28
N ALA A 791 -22.47 -0.23 -36.03
CA ALA A 791 -22.67 1.14 -35.62
C ALA A 791 -21.36 1.89 -35.44
N GLU A 792 -21.38 3.21 -35.55
CA GLU A 792 -20.28 4.12 -35.27
C GLU A 792 -20.78 5.34 -34.48
N PRO A 793 -19.96 5.94 -33.61
CA PRO A 793 -20.36 7.16 -32.90
C PRO A 793 -20.75 8.26 -33.89
N ASN A 794 -21.81 8.99 -33.54
CA ASN A 794 -22.32 10.05 -34.38
C ASN A 794 -21.61 11.38 -34.09
N PRO A 795 -20.73 11.89 -34.94
CA PRO A 795 -20.00 13.12 -34.67
C PRO A 795 -20.86 14.38 -34.68
N GLU A 796 -22.10 14.29 -35.21
CA GLU A 796 -23.03 15.41 -35.24
C GLU A 796 -23.93 15.46 -33.99
N GLU A 797 -24.06 14.34 -33.25
CA GLU A 797 -24.89 14.21 -32.06
C GLU A 797 -24.16 13.30 -31.02
N PRO A 798 -23.24 13.87 -30.23
CA PRO A 798 -22.49 13.12 -29.21
C PRO A 798 -23.41 12.33 -28.26
N GLY A 799 -22.99 11.13 -27.88
CA GLY A 799 -23.79 10.21 -27.07
C GLY A 799 -24.81 9.39 -27.88
N THR A 800 -24.81 9.50 -29.20
CA THR A 800 -25.65 8.68 -30.08
C THR A 800 -24.78 7.93 -31.10
N CYS A 801 -25.31 6.82 -31.60
CA CYS A 801 -24.71 6.04 -32.66
C CYS A 801 -25.54 6.06 -33.93
N ARG A 802 -24.86 6.01 -35.06
CA ARG A 802 -25.48 5.81 -36.37
C ARG A 802 -25.03 4.47 -36.95
N LEU A 803 -25.88 3.81 -37.69
CA LEU A 803 -25.47 2.65 -38.47
C LEU A 803 -24.52 3.08 -39.58
N LYS A 804 -23.44 2.33 -39.80
CA LYS A 804 -22.46 2.58 -40.86
C LYS A 804 -23.16 2.69 -42.24
N GLY A 805 -23.03 3.85 -42.85
CA GLY A 805 -23.69 4.15 -44.11
C GLY A 805 -25.18 4.55 -44.07
N SER A 806 -25.70 4.86 -42.88
CA SER A 806 -27.05 5.33 -42.64
C SER A 806 -27.06 6.56 -41.70
N ASN A 807 -28.09 7.42 -41.87
CA ASN A 807 -28.31 8.55 -40.93
C ASN A 807 -29.34 8.19 -39.83
N ALA A 808 -29.64 6.89 -39.64
CA ALA A 808 -30.61 6.47 -38.63
C ALA A 808 -29.88 6.21 -37.30
N SER A 809 -30.18 7.00 -36.28
CA SER A 809 -29.71 6.82 -34.89
C SER A 809 -30.55 5.70 -34.23
N THR A 810 -29.87 4.65 -33.72
CA THR A 810 -30.57 3.49 -33.11
C THR A 810 -29.91 2.91 -31.86
N VAL A 811 -28.69 3.33 -31.49
CA VAL A 811 -27.91 2.75 -30.39
C VAL A 811 -27.28 3.87 -29.55
N VAL A 812 -27.15 3.69 -28.28
CA VAL A 812 -26.51 4.67 -27.39
C VAL A 812 -25.00 4.54 -27.49
N SER A 813 -24.31 5.63 -27.73
CA SER A 813 -22.86 5.73 -27.59
C SER A 813 -22.52 5.99 -26.13
N LYS A 814 -21.61 5.24 -25.61
CA LYS A 814 -21.13 5.39 -24.22
C LYS A 814 -19.63 5.19 -24.16
N PRO A 815 -18.87 6.13 -23.62
CA PRO A 815 -17.51 5.84 -23.22
C PRO A 815 -17.50 4.89 -22.02
N PHE A 816 -16.43 4.14 -21.84
CA PHE A 816 -16.15 3.33 -20.66
C PHE A 816 -15.04 4.01 -19.88
N GLY A 817 -15.38 4.59 -18.77
CA GLY A 817 -14.41 5.30 -17.95
C GLY A 817 -14.10 4.59 -16.65
N PRO A 818 -13.00 4.99 -16.06
CA PRO A 818 -11.82 5.49 -16.74
C PRO A 818 -11.06 4.37 -17.48
N LYS A 819 -10.40 4.72 -18.60
CA LYS A 819 -9.41 3.86 -19.28
C LYS A 819 -8.01 4.07 -18.71
N ALA A 820 -7.76 5.25 -18.18
CA ALA A 820 -6.50 5.66 -17.56
C ALA A 820 -6.72 6.69 -16.47
N VAL A 821 -5.94 6.61 -15.41
CA VAL A 821 -5.88 7.56 -14.32
C VAL A 821 -4.48 8.18 -14.35
N LEU A 822 -4.39 9.52 -14.30
CA LEU A 822 -3.21 10.24 -14.75
C LEU A 822 -2.78 11.32 -13.76
N LEU A 823 -1.48 11.58 -13.75
CA LEU A 823 -0.93 12.79 -13.16
C LEU A 823 -0.70 13.85 -14.22
N GLY A 824 -0.68 15.11 -13.80
CA GLY A 824 -0.44 16.22 -14.69
C GLY A 824 0.30 17.37 -14.02
N ILE A 825 0.74 18.30 -14.84
CA ILE A 825 1.32 19.57 -14.43
C ILE A 825 0.50 20.72 -15.00
N ASN A 826 0.41 21.79 -14.25
CA ASN A 826 -0.27 22.98 -14.72
C ASN A 826 0.60 23.75 -15.74
N GLY A 827 0.13 23.82 -16.98
CA GLY A 827 0.79 24.61 -18.04
C GLY A 827 0.44 26.09 -17.98
N SER A 828 -0.79 26.45 -17.69
CA SER A 828 -1.31 27.80 -17.49
C SER A 828 -2.74 27.69 -17.01
N SER A 829 -3.10 28.35 -15.97
CA SER A 829 -4.33 28.49 -15.15
C SER A 829 -5.57 27.62 -15.42
N VAL A 830 -5.69 26.86 -16.50
CA VAL A 830 -6.77 25.88 -16.82
C VAL A 830 -6.33 24.82 -17.84
N ASP A 831 -5.07 24.80 -18.20
CA ASP A 831 -4.58 23.85 -19.23
C ASP A 831 -3.55 22.93 -18.58
N PHE A 832 -4.06 21.83 -17.99
CA PHE A 832 -3.19 20.81 -17.42
C PHE A 832 -2.66 19.94 -18.55
N ARG A 833 -1.36 19.75 -18.57
CA ARG A 833 -0.73 18.76 -19.41
C ARG A 833 -0.64 17.46 -18.62
N ARG A 834 -1.26 16.41 -19.11
CA ARG A 834 -1.05 15.05 -18.61
C ARG A 834 0.43 14.69 -18.72
N THR A 835 0.93 13.93 -17.77
CA THR A 835 2.30 13.45 -17.74
C THR A 835 2.25 11.93 -17.66
N LEU A 836 2.89 11.26 -18.58
CA LEU A 836 3.04 9.80 -18.58
C LEU A 836 4.39 9.42 -17.95
N TRP A 837 4.53 8.16 -17.58
CA TRP A 837 5.78 7.63 -16.99
C TRP A 837 7.03 7.95 -17.81
N GLU A 838 6.92 7.92 -19.13
CA GLU A 838 8.04 8.14 -20.06
C GLU A 838 8.27 9.59 -20.46
N ASP A 839 7.39 10.48 -20.04
CA ASP A 839 7.55 11.89 -20.33
C ASP A 839 8.80 12.47 -19.63
N PRO A 840 9.45 13.47 -20.23
CA PRO A 840 10.57 14.13 -19.60
C PRO A 840 10.21 14.62 -18.19
N ILE A 841 11.08 14.36 -17.23
CA ILE A 841 10.90 14.83 -15.84
C ILE A 841 10.76 16.35 -15.82
N VAL A 842 9.62 16.83 -15.36
CA VAL A 842 9.33 18.27 -15.21
C VAL A 842 9.39 18.73 -13.76
N THR A 843 9.18 17.81 -12.81
CA THR A 843 9.26 18.10 -11.38
C THR A 843 10.68 17.85 -10.88
N ASN A 844 11.41 18.95 -10.68
CA ASN A 844 12.83 18.90 -10.31
C ASN A 844 13.16 19.85 -9.15
N PRO A 845 12.87 19.47 -7.90
CA PRO A 845 13.26 20.19 -6.71
C PRO A 845 14.78 20.33 -6.60
N LYS A 846 15.23 21.49 -6.14
CA LYS A 846 16.64 21.68 -5.80
C LYS A 846 16.93 21.08 -4.42
N LYS A 847 18.09 20.45 -4.28
CA LYS A 847 18.53 19.94 -3.00
C LYS A 847 18.53 21.01 -1.92
N ASP A 848 18.19 20.65 -0.69
CA ASP A 848 18.12 21.48 0.51
C ASP A 848 17.12 22.65 0.39
N THR A 849 16.12 22.51 -0.48
CA THR A 849 15.04 23.48 -0.64
C THR A 849 13.70 22.96 -0.13
N THR A 850 12.83 23.90 0.23
CA THR A 850 11.45 23.58 0.59
C THR A 850 10.52 24.09 -0.49
N GLU A 851 9.65 23.21 -0.96
CA GLU A 851 8.64 23.57 -1.95
C GLU A 851 7.24 23.36 -1.37
N ILE A 852 6.25 24.05 -1.94
CA ILE A 852 4.83 23.78 -1.73
C ILE A 852 4.31 23.12 -3.00
N TRP A 853 3.78 21.90 -2.84
CA TRP A 853 3.10 21.21 -3.90
C TRP A 853 1.60 21.35 -3.70
N GLU A 854 0.89 21.73 -4.76
CA GLU A 854 -0.54 22.01 -4.78
C GLU A 854 -1.20 21.00 -5.73
N PHE A 855 -1.89 20.01 -5.14
CA PHE A 855 -2.56 18.93 -5.90
C PHE A 855 -3.99 19.40 -6.23
N TRP A 856 -4.23 19.67 -7.50
CA TRP A 856 -5.53 20.02 -8.05
C TRP A 856 -6.25 18.73 -8.48
N ASN A 857 -7.26 18.33 -7.76
CA ASN A 857 -8.00 17.12 -8.11
C ASN A 857 -9.20 17.46 -9.00
N TRP A 858 -9.09 17.08 -10.27
CA TRP A 858 -10.09 17.28 -11.31
C TRP A 858 -10.97 16.05 -11.53
N SER A 859 -10.59 14.89 -10.98
CA SER A 859 -11.34 13.64 -11.06
C SER A 859 -12.52 13.62 -10.11
N GLU A 860 -13.34 12.60 -10.22
CA GLU A 860 -14.50 12.39 -9.35
C GLU A 860 -14.10 11.69 -8.04
N ASP A 861 -12.90 11.09 -7.98
CA ASP A 861 -12.41 10.30 -6.87
C ASP A 861 -11.37 11.01 -6.01
N SER A 862 -11.28 10.56 -4.76
CA SER A 862 -10.25 10.98 -3.84
C SER A 862 -8.98 10.15 -4.01
N HIS A 863 -7.83 10.79 -4.14
CA HIS A 863 -6.54 10.13 -4.32
C HIS A 863 -5.64 10.29 -3.09
N PRO A 864 -5.17 9.21 -2.46
CA PRO A 864 -4.13 9.25 -1.45
C PRO A 864 -2.76 9.43 -2.13
N ILE A 865 -2.28 10.67 -2.18
CA ILE A 865 -1.04 11.03 -2.87
C ILE A 865 0.16 10.82 -1.95
N HIS A 866 1.07 9.94 -2.39
CA HIS A 866 2.35 9.66 -1.77
C HIS A 866 3.51 10.32 -2.50
N ILE A 867 4.48 10.82 -1.73
CA ILE A 867 5.73 11.39 -2.26
C ILE A 867 6.89 10.64 -1.62
N HIS A 868 7.67 9.93 -2.42
CA HIS A 868 8.85 9.23 -1.95
C HIS A 868 9.89 10.18 -1.34
N LEU A 869 10.88 9.65 -0.60
CA LEU A 869 11.94 10.39 0.10
C LEU A 869 11.44 11.26 1.25
N VAL A 870 10.42 12.10 1.02
CA VAL A 870 10.13 13.24 1.88
C VAL A 870 9.02 12.94 2.89
N LYS A 871 9.11 13.59 4.04
CA LYS A 871 7.97 13.84 4.90
C LYS A 871 7.49 15.25 4.68
N PHE A 872 6.20 15.45 4.66
CA PHE A 872 5.59 16.76 4.41
C PHE A 872 4.57 17.13 5.47
N ARG A 873 4.13 18.38 5.42
CA ARG A 873 3.04 18.93 6.24
C ARG A 873 1.90 19.32 5.35
N VAL A 874 0.70 18.89 5.67
CA VAL A 874 -0.52 19.43 5.08
C VAL A 874 -0.69 20.87 5.56
N ILE A 875 -0.78 21.81 4.62
CA ILE A 875 -0.95 23.24 4.91
C ILE A 875 -2.41 23.58 4.95
N SER A 876 -3.12 23.29 3.87
CA SER A 876 -4.53 23.64 3.72
C SER A 876 -5.14 22.94 2.52
N ARG A 877 -6.48 22.96 2.47
CA ARG A 877 -7.27 22.64 1.29
C ARG A 877 -8.13 23.82 0.91
N ILE A 878 -8.37 24.00 -0.38
CA ILE A 878 -9.23 25.04 -0.91
C ILE A 878 -10.07 24.47 -2.06
N ARG A 879 -11.37 24.69 -2.02
CA ARG A 879 -12.26 24.26 -3.11
C ARG A 879 -12.02 25.12 -4.35
N PHE A 880 -12.23 24.55 -5.51
CA PHE A 880 -12.25 25.28 -6.76
C PHE A 880 -13.44 24.82 -7.63
N ASN A 881 -13.81 25.67 -8.54
CA ASN A 881 -14.84 25.35 -9.53
C ASN A 881 -14.15 24.60 -10.69
N THR A 882 -14.55 23.36 -10.94
CA THR A 882 -13.94 22.49 -11.96
C THR A 882 -14.15 23.00 -13.40
N THR A 883 -15.15 23.85 -13.64
CA THR A 883 -15.36 24.44 -14.97
C THR A 883 -14.49 25.70 -15.21
N THR A 884 -14.26 26.50 -14.17
CA THR A 884 -13.60 27.81 -14.33
C THR A 884 -12.23 27.88 -13.67
N ALA A 885 -11.81 26.85 -12.95
CA ALA A 885 -10.64 26.80 -12.07
C ALA A 885 -10.55 27.91 -11.00
N MET A 886 -11.68 28.60 -10.75
CA MET A 886 -11.72 29.67 -9.75
C MET A 886 -11.70 29.08 -8.34
N LEU A 887 -10.74 29.51 -7.54
CA LEU A 887 -10.62 29.13 -6.14
C LEU A 887 -11.74 29.79 -5.30
N ALA A 888 -12.21 29.04 -4.30
CA ALA A 888 -13.12 29.59 -3.28
C ALA A 888 -12.37 30.63 -2.41
N GLU A 889 -13.11 31.55 -1.82
CA GLU A 889 -12.53 32.61 -0.96
C GLU A 889 -11.90 32.05 0.32
N LYS A 890 -12.37 30.88 0.80
CA LYS A 890 -11.95 30.30 2.08
C LYS A 890 -11.10 29.08 1.89
N SER A 891 -9.89 29.14 2.43
CA SER A 891 -8.99 27.98 2.59
C SER A 891 -9.22 27.34 3.96
N GLU A 892 -9.26 26.00 3.98
CA GLU A 892 -9.39 25.22 5.20
C GLU A 892 -8.02 24.70 5.64
N PRO A 893 -7.61 24.95 6.91
CA PRO A 893 -6.33 24.42 7.40
C PRO A 893 -6.40 22.91 7.57
N ALA A 894 -5.22 22.25 7.66
CA ALA A 894 -5.12 20.84 8.00
C ALA A 894 -5.98 20.48 9.22
N VAL A 895 -6.65 19.34 9.15
CA VAL A 895 -7.45 18.83 10.27
C VAL A 895 -6.54 18.35 11.41
N PRO A 896 -7.02 18.31 12.66
CA PRO A 896 -6.18 17.91 13.80
C PRO A 896 -5.47 16.57 13.64
N THR A 897 -6.08 15.60 12.98
CA THR A 897 -5.54 14.26 12.71
C THR A 897 -4.39 14.26 11.71
N GLU A 898 -4.29 15.29 10.87
CA GLU A 898 -3.22 15.49 9.88
C GLU A 898 -2.16 16.50 10.33
N ALA A 899 -2.25 17.00 11.54
CA ALA A 899 -1.33 18.04 12.04
C ALA A 899 0.10 17.53 12.32
N GLY A 900 0.36 16.22 12.13
CA GLY A 900 1.67 15.56 12.18
C GLY A 900 2.47 15.70 10.89
N TRP A 901 3.64 15.05 10.85
CA TRP A 901 4.34 14.78 9.62
C TRP A 901 3.71 13.59 8.91
N LYS A 902 3.50 13.73 7.60
CA LYS A 902 2.89 12.72 6.74
C LYS A 902 3.81 12.41 5.56
N ASP A 903 3.52 11.32 4.88
CA ASP A 903 4.10 10.94 3.58
C ASP A 903 3.02 10.65 2.54
N THR A 904 1.76 10.51 2.97
CA THR A 904 0.59 10.29 2.12
C THR A 904 -0.51 11.26 2.54
N VAL A 905 -1.23 11.86 1.58
CA VAL A 905 -2.32 12.81 1.86
C VAL A 905 -3.50 12.57 0.92
N ILE A 906 -4.72 12.60 1.48
CA ILE A 906 -5.93 12.51 0.67
C ILE A 906 -6.18 13.85 -0.05
N ALA A 907 -6.20 13.79 -1.38
CA ALA A 907 -6.62 14.88 -2.25
C ALA A 907 -8.06 14.63 -2.71
N TYR A 908 -8.99 15.46 -2.23
CA TYR A 908 -10.42 15.30 -2.51
C TYR A 908 -10.84 15.92 -3.84
N PRO A 909 -11.88 15.39 -4.51
CA PRO A 909 -12.47 15.99 -5.72
C PRO A 909 -12.80 17.48 -5.58
N GLY A 910 -12.52 18.25 -6.63
CA GLY A 910 -12.84 19.68 -6.66
C GLY A 910 -12.09 20.50 -5.61
N GLN A 911 -10.96 20.02 -5.08
CA GLN A 911 -10.14 20.71 -4.09
C GLN A 911 -8.66 20.75 -4.49
N VAL A 912 -7.99 21.82 -4.09
CA VAL A 912 -6.54 21.93 -4.13
C VAL A 912 -5.99 21.58 -2.75
N THR A 913 -5.26 20.50 -2.64
CA THR A 913 -4.58 20.08 -1.42
C THR A 913 -3.14 20.57 -1.44
N LYS A 914 -2.73 21.35 -0.42
CA LYS A 914 -1.39 21.97 -0.35
C LYS A 914 -0.53 21.31 0.71
N VAL A 915 0.65 20.87 0.31
CA VAL A 915 1.65 20.27 1.21
C VAL A 915 2.99 21.03 1.11
N ALA A 916 3.76 21.04 2.20
CA ALA A 916 5.11 21.58 2.20
C ALA A 916 6.12 20.48 2.51
N ALA A 917 7.09 20.27 1.62
CA ALA A 917 8.14 19.27 1.72
C ALA A 917 9.53 19.89 1.56
N THR A 918 10.53 19.30 2.24
CA THR A 918 11.94 19.68 2.07
C THR A 918 12.68 18.53 1.41
N PHE A 919 13.38 18.82 0.32
CA PHE A 919 14.10 17.84 -0.51
C PHE A 919 15.59 17.92 -0.21
N ASP A 920 16.13 16.97 0.55
CA ASP A 920 17.49 17.05 1.11
C ASP A 920 18.44 15.93 0.64
N ILE A 921 17.96 14.95 -0.12
CA ILE A 921 18.80 13.92 -0.75
C ILE A 921 18.66 13.99 -2.27
N GLU A 922 19.78 14.13 -2.98
CA GLU A 922 19.81 14.12 -4.45
C GLU A 922 19.51 12.73 -5.01
N GLY A 923 18.72 12.69 -6.09
CA GLY A 923 18.45 11.45 -6.80
C GLY A 923 17.09 11.41 -7.48
N LEU A 924 16.82 10.26 -8.10
CA LEU A 924 15.59 9.94 -8.78
C LEU A 924 14.62 9.23 -7.82
N TYR A 925 13.40 9.71 -7.78
CA TYR A 925 12.31 9.24 -6.94
C TYR A 925 10.99 9.28 -7.71
N VAL A 926 9.90 8.83 -7.10
CA VAL A 926 8.56 8.90 -7.68
C VAL A 926 7.58 9.58 -6.73
N TRP A 927 6.50 10.12 -7.30
CA TRP A 927 5.29 10.46 -6.56
C TRP A 927 4.10 9.89 -7.31
N HIS A 928 3.07 9.45 -6.57
CA HIS A 928 1.97 8.69 -7.15
C HIS A 928 0.72 8.72 -6.27
N CYS A 929 -0.42 8.32 -6.83
CA CYS A 929 -1.60 7.92 -6.10
C CYS A 929 -1.36 6.53 -5.48
N HIS A 930 -1.82 6.30 -4.26
CA HIS A 930 -1.67 5.00 -3.60
C HIS A 930 -2.96 4.15 -3.62
N VAL A 931 -3.93 4.48 -4.47
CA VAL A 931 -4.85 3.48 -5.02
C VAL A 931 -4.01 2.65 -5.98
N LEU A 932 -3.78 1.37 -5.66
CA LEU A 932 -2.77 0.55 -6.37
C LEU A 932 -3.14 0.30 -7.83
N GLU A 933 -4.42 0.25 -8.14
CA GLU A 933 -4.95 0.18 -9.49
C GLU A 933 -4.61 1.45 -10.28
N HIS A 934 -4.69 2.64 -9.66
CA HIS A 934 -4.30 3.93 -10.25
C HIS A 934 -2.78 4.03 -10.43
N GLU A 935 -2.02 3.68 -9.39
CA GLU A 935 -0.56 3.68 -9.41
C GLU A 935 -0.02 2.90 -10.61
N ASP A 936 -0.58 1.70 -10.84
CA ASP A 936 -0.15 0.81 -11.93
C ASP A 936 -0.66 1.22 -13.32
N ASN A 937 -1.54 2.22 -13.41
CA ASN A 937 -2.05 2.75 -14.68
C ASN A 937 -1.78 4.25 -14.81
N GLU A 938 -0.53 4.63 -14.96
CA GLU A 938 -0.03 5.98 -15.27
C GLU A 938 -0.20 7.03 -14.15
N MET A 939 -0.80 6.70 -12.98
CA MET A 939 -0.90 7.66 -11.89
C MET A 939 0.33 7.64 -10.98
N MET A 940 1.49 7.45 -11.60
CA MET A 940 2.82 7.51 -11.00
C MET A 940 3.79 8.13 -12.00
N VAL A 941 4.59 9.11 -11.54
CA VAL A 941 5.62 9.74 -12.39
C VAL A 941 6.92 9.96 -11.61
N PRO A 942 8.07 9.93 -12.30
CA PRO A 942 9.36 10.22 -11.69
C PRO A 942 9.55 11.72 -11.41
N TYR A 943 10.30 12.00 -10.36
CA TYR A 943 10.83 13.34 -10.11
C TYR A 943 12.30 13.26 -9.67
N CYS A 944 13.05 14.33 -9.92
CA CYS A 944 14.49 14.40 -9.68
C CYS A 944 14.82 15.49 -8.66
N VAL A 945 15.51 15.14 -7.58
CA VAL A 945 16.09 16.11 -6.64
C VAL A 945 17.51 16.42 -7.02
N GLY A 946 17.79 17.70 -7.32
CA GLY A 946 19.12 18.15 -7.69
C GLY A 946 19.32 18.30 -9.20
N PRO A 947 20.58 18.48 -9.68
CA PRO A 947 20.83 18.65 -11.10
C PRO A 947 20.58 17.37 -11.89
N LYS A 948 19.66 17.37 -12.87
CA LYS A 948 19.35 16.22 -13.71
C LYS A 948 20.59 15.54 -14.34
N SER A 949 21.63 16.31 -14.66
CA SER A 949 22.84 15.80 -15.30
C SER A 949 23.80 15.07 -14.36
N SER A 950 23.58 15.08 -13.03
CA SER A 950 24.54 14.54 -12.06
C SER A 950 23.90 13.86 -10.85
N ALA A 951 22.63 14.11 -10.58
CA ALA A 951 21.93 13.45 -9.50
C ALA A 951 21.71 11.93 -9.83
N PRO A 952 21.93 11.02 -8.88
CA PRO A 952 21.87 9.59 -9.13
C PRO A 952 20.53 9.15 -9.75
N GLY A 953 20.59 8.50 -10.91
CA GLY A 953 19.44 8.02 -11.67
C GLY A 953 18.72 9.04 -12.55
N CYS A 954 18.93 10.35 -12.33
CA CYS A 954 18.23 11.39 -13.05
C CYS A 954 18.70 11.60 -14.49
N ASP A 955 19.92 11.16 -14.81
CA ASP A 955 20.54 11.32 -16.12
C ASP A 955 20.11 10.26 -17.16
N VAL A 956 19.34 9.28 -16.74
CA VAL A 956 18.88 8.17 -17.59
C VAL A 956 17.40 8.24 -17.92
N VAL A 957 16.63 9.02 -17.20
CA VAL A 957 15.21 9.26 -17.47
C VAL A 957 15.07 10.48 -18.36
N PRO A 958 14.20 10.51 -19.38
CA PRO A 958 14.02 11.60 -20.34
C PRO A 958 13.82 12.98 -19.74
#